data_f616e6c5e86b47e4a83d3414eb4cede5
#
_entry.id   f616e6c5e86b47e4a83d3414eb4cede5
#
_cell.length_a   1.000
_cell.length_b   1.000
_cell.length_c   1.000
_cell.angle_alpha   90.00
_cell.angle_beta   90.00
_cell.angle_gamma   90.00
#
_symmetry.space_group_name_H-M   'P 1'
#
loop_
_entity.id
_entity.type
_entity.pdbx_description
1 polymer ?
#
loop_
_entity_poly.entity_id
_entity_poly.type
_entity_poly.pdbx_seq_one_letter_code
_entity_poly.pdbx_strand_id
1 'polypeptide(L)'
;MTTKRNNTTRNEVVVERVLTSDAFLTREIKKAPMKTTGDSLIADLSHLPNDLKITIQGAREHNLKNVDLEFPRNRMVVFTGLSGSGKSSLAFDTLFAEGQRRYVESLSAYARQFLGQMDKPDVDFIEGLSPAVSIDQKTTNRNPRSTVGTITEIYDYLRLLFARTGIPHCPECGALVSAQTPQQMVDTLLKYPERTRFQILAPVVRGRKGEFEDLLELLRGDGYARALIDGEMRQLSDDIKLAKQKKHTIEVVVDRLVVKDGIRQRLTDSIETALKLSKGVAVADFVDLDEKDPDRRKPFSEKRACPNGHQLELDEIEPRTFSFNAPYGACPECTGIGYKLEIDPELVIPDPDKTLNENAIEPWGMTKGTGEYYRHVLEGLGDEMGFDLDTPWKDLPKDARDAIMYGRDFKVQVSYRNRWGRMREYSTGFEGVVRTLMRRHDETDSDQMKQYYESYMREVPCQACHGRRLRPEVLAVTVDDESIADVCDMSAERSLAWINGLELEGSAAQIAGEVVKEIRARLGFLNDVGLNYLTLSRAAKTLSGGEAQRIRLATQIGSGLVGVMYVLDEPSIGLHQRDNERLIGTLHHLRDLGNTLIVVEHDEDTIRNADWVIDIGPGAGEHGGEVVYSGPARKITEAPRSITGDYIAGRRKIEVPAARRKTHKTKQLRVVGARENNLKNLNVNFPLGVFTCVTGVSGSGKSTLVNQILYPVLADKLNGARIVPGKHTRVEGVDQCDKVIHVDQNPIGRTPRSNPATYTGVWDKIRTLFAKTPEAQVRGYGPGRFSFNVKGGRCEACHGDGTLKIEMNFLPDVYVDCEECHGQRYNRETLEVKYNGKSVADVLNMPIEEAAQFFKAYPSISRYLDTLVQVGLGYIRLGQPAPTLSGGESQRVKLATELQRRSTGKTVYILDEPTTGLHFEDVRKLLLVLQGLVDKGNTVIVIEHNLDVVKSADWIIDLGPEGGDGGGTIVTEGTPEQVAQCEQSWTGKFLRDML
;
A
#
# COMPACT_ATOMS: atom_id res chain seq x y z
N MET A 1 -22.74 0.77 -50.64
CA MET A 1 -23.41 -0.37 -49.93
C MET A 1 -22.66 -1.70 -50.11
N THR A 2 -21.32 -1.71 -50.14
CA THR A 2 -20.55 -2.96 -50.41
C THR A 2 -19.39 -3.21 -49.46
N THR A 3 -19.24 -2.44 -48.40
CA THR A 3 -18.11 -2.57 -47.45
C THR A 3 -18.50 -3.10 -46.04
N LYS A 4 -19.78 -3.27 -45.74
CA LYS A 4 -20.24 -3.79 -44.43
C LYS A 4 -20.42 -5.32 -44.35
N ARG A 5 -20.48 -6.03 -45.47
CA ARG A 5 -20.66 -7.50 -45.49
C ARG A 5 -19.38 -8.32 -45.28
N ASN A 6 -18.19 -7.73 -45.49
CA ASN A 6 -16.92 -8.51 -45.38
C ASN A 6 -16.32 -8.56 -43.96
N ASN A 7 -16.76 -7.67 -43.04
CA ASN A 7 -16.23 -7.73 -41.67
C ASN A 7 -16.93 -8.72 -40.75
N THR A 8 -18.25 -8.95 -40.96
CA THR A 8 -19.02 -9.90 -40.15
C THR A 8 -18.61 -11.36 -40.44
N THR A 9 -18.42 -11.71 -41.70
CA THR A 9 -17.94 -13.06 -42.09
C THR A 9 -16.50 -13.37 -41.67
N ARG A 10 -15.64 -12.35 -41.59
CA ARG A 10 -14.24 -12.54 -41.14
C ARG A 10 -14.16 -12.77 -39.62
N ASN A 11 -14.97 -12.08 -38.85
CA ASN A 11 -15.03 -12.27 -37.39
C ASN A 11 -15.70 -13.62 -37.03
N GLU A 12 -16.75 -14.01 -37.73
CA GLU A 12 -17.39 -15.33 -37.53
C GLU A 12 -16.43 -16.49 -37.85
N VAL A 13 -15.66 -16.41 -38.94
CA VAL A 13 -14.65 -17.44 -39.31
C VAL A 13 -13.47 -17.46 -38.33
N VAL A 14 -13.09 -16.33 -37.78
CA VAL A 14 -12.04 -16.28 -36.76
C VAL A 14 -12.53 -16.87 -35.45
N VAL A 15 -13.73 -16.52 -34.99
CA VAL A 15 -14.34 -17.09 -33.78
C VAL A 15 -14.57 -18.60 -33.93
N GLU A 16 -15.03 -19.06 -35.07
CA GLU A 16 -15.25 -20.50 -35.35
C GLU A 16 -13.93 -21.28 -35.40
N ARG A 17 -12.84 -20.71 -35.95
CA ARG A 17 -11.50 -21.29 -35.91
C ARG A 17 -10.90 -21.35 -34.50
N VAL A 18 -11.12 -20.32 -33.68
CA VAL A 18 -10.66 -20.29 -32.27
C VAL A 18 -11.40 -21.37 -31.47
N LEU A 19 -12.74 -21.47 -31.59
CA LEU A 19 -13.54 -22.45 -30.88
C LEU A 19 -13.21 -23.90 -31.30
N THR A 20 -12.92 -24.15 -32.58
CA THR A 20 -12.51 -25.48 -33.07
C THR A 20 -11.08 -25.83 -32.62
N SER A 21 -10.17 -24.86 -32.56
CA SER A 21 -8.81 -25.09 -32.08
C SER A 21 -8.77 -25.34 -30.55
N ASP A 22 -9.64 -24.68 -29.80
CA ASP A 22 -9.74 -24.86 -28.36
C ASP A 22 -10.32 -26.23 -27.97
N ALA A 23 -11.40 -26.65 -28.62
CA ALA A 23 -11.96 -27.98 -28.46
C ALA A 23 -10.97 -29.10 -28.84
N PHE A 24 -10.21 -28.89 -29.91
CA PHE A 24 -9.12 -29.78 -30.31
C PHE A 24 -8.06 -29.89 -29.23
N LEU A 25 -7.49 -28.76 -28.80
CA LEU A 25 -6.45 -28.71 -27.79
C LEU A 25 -6.90 -29.33 -26.46
N THR A 26 -8.12 -29.03 -26.02
CA THR A 26 -8.71 -29.63 -24.81
C THR A 26 -8.81 -31.16 -24.91
N ARG A 27 -9.19 -31.69 -26.07
CA ARG A 27 -9.29 -33.14 -26.29
C ARG A 27 -7.93 -33.80 -26.28
N GLU A 28 -6.93 -33.22 -26.97
CA GLU A 28 -5.58 -33.77 -27.09
C GLU A 28 -4.82 -33.69 -25.74
N ILE A 29 -4.96 -32.61 -24.96
CA ILE A 29 -4.42 -32.51 -23.60
C ILE A 29 -4.97 -33.64 -22.71
N LYS A 30 -6.29 -33.90 -22.74
CA LYS A 30 -6.91 -34.98 -21.95
C LYS A 30 -6.40 -36.37 -22.33
N LYS A 31 -5.99 -36.58 -23.57
CA LYS A 31 -5.53 -37.84 -24.13
C LYS A 31 -4.03 -37.99 -24.18
N ALA A 32 -3.26 -36.93 -23.82
CA ALA A 32 -1.80 -36.96 -23.87
C ALA A 32 -1.25 -38.23 -23.18
N PRO A 33 -0.44 -39.05 -23.87
CA PRO A 33 0.12 -40.22 -23.29
C PRO A 33 1.16 -39.83 -22.23
N MET A 34 1.10 -40.44 -21.07
CA MET A 34 2.07 -40.22 -20.00
C MET A 34 3.27 -41.11 -20.19
N LYS A 35 4.46 -40.58 -20.16
CA LYS A 35 5.72 -41.30 -20.21
C LYS A 35 6.43 -41.21 -18.87
N THR A 36 6.95 -42.35 -18.40
CA THR A 36 7.83 -42.39 -17.25
C THR A 36 9.26 -42.21 -17.72
N THR A 37 9.90 -41.09 -17.37
CA THR A 37 11.31 -40.84 -17.68
C THR A 37 12.09 -40.87 -16.37
N GLY A 38 12.82 -41.95 -16.13
CA GLY A 38 13.31 -42.27 -14.80
C GLY A 38 12.14 -42.44 -13.80
N ASP A 39 12.15 -41.69 -12.71
CA ASP A 39 11.06 -41.68 -11.72
C ASP A 39 10.06 -40.52 -11.90
N SER A 40 10.17 -39.73 -12.99
CA SER A 40 9.28 -38.62 -13.32
C SER A 40 8.18 -39.05 -14.28
N LEU A 41 6.98 -38.50 -14.11
CA LEU A 41 5.81 -38.76 -14.95
C LEU A 41 5.50 -37.54 -15.81
N ILE A 42 5.79 -37.59 -17.10
CA ILE A 42 5.70 -36.47 -18.03
C ILE A 42 4.78 -36.85 -19.21
N ALA A 43 3.87 -35.91 -19.53
CA ALA A 43 2.99 -36.09 -20.70
C ALA A 43 3.74 -35.80 -22.02
N ASP A 44 3.49 -36.62 -23.02
CA ASP A 44 4.07 -36.45 -24.34
C ASP A 44 3.19 -35.55 -25.21
N LEU A 45 3.69 -34.39 -25.57
CA LEU A 45 3.04 -33.40 -26.43
C LEU A 45 3.67 -33.29 -27.81
N SER A 46 4.52 -34.26 -28.21
CA SER A 46 5.17 -34.28 -29.53
C SER A 46 4.20 -34.25 -30.70
N HIS A 47 2.97 -34.70 -30.48
CA HIS A 47 1.90 -34.72 -31.48
C HIS A 47 1.21 -33.36 -31.68
N LEU A 48 1.41 -32.42 -30.77
CA LEU A 48 0.85 -31.07 -30.87
C LEU A 48 1.70 -30.20 -31.80
N PRO A 49 1.08 -29.34 -32.62
CA PRO A 49 1.76 -28.30 -33.37
C PRO A 49 2.53 -27.33 -32.43
N ASN A 50 3.68 -26.82 -32.93
CA ASN A 50 4.54 -25.93 -32.15
C ASN A 50 3.86 -24.59 -31.74
N ASP A 51 2.88 -24.13 -32.50
CA ASP A 51 2.11 -22.93 -32.20
C ASP A 51 1.10 -23.11 -31.05
N LEU A 52 0.83 -24.36 -30.65
CA LEU A 52 -0.09 -24.72 -29.55
C LEU A 52 0.64 -25.15 -28.26
N LYS A 53 1.96 -25.14 -28.24
CA LYS A 53 2.74 -25.51 -27.06
C LYS A 53 3.92 -24.53 -26.83
N ILE A 54 4.43 -24.51 -25.63
CA ILE A 54 5.71 -23.90 -25.26
C ILE A 54 6.71 -25.01 -25.02
N THR A 55 7.89 -24.89 -25.64
CA THR A 55 8.98 -25.85 -25.51
C THR A 55 10.19 -25.16 -24.89
N ILE A 56 10.74 -25.73 -23.85
CA ILE A 56 11.97 -25.29 -23.16
C ILE A 56 13.00 -26.40 -23.28
N GLN A 57 14.23 -26.03 -23.54
CA GLN A 57 15.39 -26.97 -23.57
C GLN A 57 16.54 -26.37 -22.80
N GLY A 58 17.08 -27.14 -21.86
CA GLY A 58 18.30 -26.80 -21.16
C GLY A 58 18.20 -25.60 -20.20
N ALA A 59 17.11 -25.45 -19.44
CA ALA A 59 17.01 -24.37 -18.45
C ALA A 59 17.86 -24.69 -17.21
N ARG A 60 18.77 -23.73 -16.85
CA ARG A 60 19.77 -23.91 -15.78
C ARG A 60 19.82 -22.74 -14.79
N GLU A 61 18.85 -21.83 -14.82
CA GLU A 61 18.81 -20.71 -13.88
C GLU A 61 18.78 -21.20 -12.42
N HIS A 62 19.61 -20.61 -11.60
CA HIS A 62 19.76 -20.86 -10.16
C HIS A 62 19.98 -22.35 -9.84
N ASN A 63 18.95 -23.05 -9.35
CA ASN A 63 19.02 -24.46 -8.96
C ASN A 63 18.40 -25.42 -9.98
N LEU A 64 17.97 -24.93 -11.15
CA LEU A 64 17.42 -25.77 -12.20
C LEU A 64 18.50 -26.72 -12.81
N LYS A 65 18.16 -27.99 -12.98
CA LYS A 65 19.07 -29.04 -13.41
C LYS A 65 18.85 -29.39 -14.88
N ASN A 66 19.20 -28.46 -15.78
CA ASN A 66 19.09 -28.67 -17.24
C ASN A 66 17.71 -29.14 -17.64
N VAL A 67 16.68 -28.36 -17.32
CA VAL A 67 15.27 -28.73 -17.46
C VAL A 67 14.85 -28.65 -18.93
N ASP A 68 14.34 -29.78 -19.44
CA ASP A 68 13.64 -29.90 -20.72
C ASP A 68 12.14 -30.10 -20.45
N LEU A 69 11.30 -29.25 -21.05
CA LEU A 69 9.88 -29.22 -20.73
C LEU A 69 9.00 -28.79 -21.91
N GLU A 70 7.88 -29.46 -22.12
CA GLU A 70 6.80 -29.02 -23.03
C GLU A 70 5.48 -28.89 -22.26
N PHE A 71 4.72 -27.82 -22.56
CA PHE A 71 3.37 -27.62 -22.01
C PHE A 71 2.48 -26.79 -22.96
N PRO A 72 1.14 -26.92 -22.83
CA PRO A 72 0.21 -26.31 -23.79
C PRO A 72 0.12 -24.79 -23.61
N ARG A 73 -0.08 -24.05 -24.70
CA ARG A 73 -0.45 -22.64 -24.73
C ARG A 73 -1.95 -22.46 -24.52
N ASN A 74 -2.35 -21.22 -24.23
CA ASN A 74 -3.74 -20.81 -24.03
C ASN A 74 -4.47 -21.67 -22.99
N ARG A 75 -3.73 -22.01 -21.93
CA ARG A 75 -4.19 -22.81 -20.79
C ARG A 75 -3.71 -22.23 -19.49
N MET A 76 -4.36 -22.59 -18.41
CA MET A 76 -3.92 -22.32 -17.04
C MET A 76 -2.95 -23.42 -16.62
N VAL A 77 -1.67 -23.09 -16.55
CA VAL A 77 -0.56 -23.97 -16.18
C VAL A 77 -0.09 -23.60 -14.79
N VAL A 78 -0.23 -24.50 -13.82
CA VAL A 78 0.20 -24.28 -12.45
C VAL A 78 1.58 -24.91 -12.23
N PHE A 79 2.52 -24.10 -11.76
CA PHE A 79 3.84 -24.53 -11.31
C PHE A 79 3.80 -24.71 -9.78
N THR A 80 4.00 -25.93 -9.32
CA THR A 80 3.94 -26.31 -7.91
C THR A 80 5.22 -27.04 -7.46
N GLY A 81 5.31 -27.39 -6.18
CA GLY A 81 6.45 -28.06 -5.54
C GLY A 81 6.90 -27.37 -4.25
N LEU A 82 7.88 -27.91 -3.55
CA LEU A 82 8.39 -27.38 -2.28
C LEU A 82 8.89 -25.93 -2.39
N SER A 83 8.88 -25.19 -1.30
CA SER A 83 9.53 -23.88 -1.24
C SER A 83 11.02 -24.03 -1.56
N GLY A 84 11.55 -23.18 -2.50
CA GLY A 84 12.94 -23.30 -2.98
C GLY A 84 13.22 -24.44 -3.95
N SER A 85 12.21 -25.10 -4.52
CA SER A 85 12.41 -26.17 -5.51
C SER A 85 12.82 -25.70 -6.91
N GLY A 86 12.70 -24.37 -7.22
CA GLY A 86 13.04 -23.81 -8.54
C GLY A 86 11.85 -23.34 -9.35
N LYS A 87 10.63 -23.31 -8.78
CA LYS A 87 9.40 -22.85 -9.45
C LYS A 87 9.53 -21.44 -10.03
N SER A 88 9.90 -20.47 -9.16
CA SER A 88 10.05 -19.08 -9.54
C SER A 88 11.20 -18.90 -10.53
N SER A 89 12.29 -19.66 -10.39
CA SER A 89 13.41 -19.65 -11.34
C SER A 89 12.98 -20.05 -12.75
N LEU A 90 12.08 -21.06 -12.87
CA LEU A 90 11.57 -21.47 -14.18
C LEU A 90 10.50 -20.49 -14.71
N ALA A 91 9.58 -20.03 -13.86
CA ALA A 91 8.47 -19.16 -14.26
C ALA A 91 8.90 -17.72 -14.54
N PHE A 92 9.67 -17.11 -13.64
CA PHE A 92 10.04 -15.69 -13.71
C PHE A 92 11.43 -15.49 -14.31
N ASP A 93 12.46 -16.15 -13.76
CA ASP A 93 13.84 -15.90 -14.17
C ASP A 93 14.18 -16.54 -15.54
N THR A 94 13.37 -17.50 -16.00
CA THR A 94 13.53 -18.15 -17.31
C THR A 94 12.45 -17.73 -18.31
N LEU A 95 11.17 -18.11 -18.08
CA LEU A 95 10.10 -17.91 -19.08
C LEU A 95 9.69 -16.45 -19.23
N PHE A 96 9.42 -15.76 -18.12
CA PHE A 96 9.04 -14.35 -18.16
C PHE A 96 10.21 -13.49 -18.65
N ALA A 97 11.42 -13.71 -18.12
CA ALA A 97 12.61 -12.95 -18.50
C ALA A 97 12.90 -13.05 -19.99
N GLU A 98 12.87 -14.26 -20.58
CA GLU A 98 13.07 -14.45 -22.01
C GLU A 98 11.93 -13.87 -22.85
N GLY A 99 10.69 -14.03 -22.41
CA GLY A 99 9.51 -13.45 -23.09
C GLY A 99 9.59 -11.93 -23.14
N GLN A 100 9.95 -11.29 -22.02
CA GLN A 100 10.12 -9.83 -21.94
C GLN A 100 11.33 -9.36 -22.72
N ARG A 101 12.48 -10.06 -22.66
CA ARG A 101 13.67 -9.76 -23.42
C ARG A 101 13.38 -9.73 -24.93
N ARG A 102 12.72 -10.75 -25.47
CA ARG A 102 12.35 -10.81 -26.92
C ARG A 102 11.37 -9.69 -27.29
N TYR A 103 10.43 -9.35 -26.40
CA TYR A 103 9.52 -8.24 -26.62
C TYR A 103 10.27 -6.91 -26.70
N VAL A 104 11.17 -6.63 -25.75
CA VAL A 104 12.00 -5.42 -25.74
C VAL A 104 12.92 -5.35 -26.95
N GLU A 105 13.51 -6.46 -27.37
CA GLU A 105 14.33 -6.53 -28.59
C GLU A 105 13.55 -6.23 -29.87
N SER A 106 12.25 -6.50 -29.89
CA SER A 106 11.38 -6.16 -31.02
C SER A 106 11.07 -4.67 -31.14
N LEU A 107 11.32 -3.87 -30.08
CA LEU A 107 11.07 -2.44 -30.07
C LEU A 107 12.16 -1.65 -30.80
N SER A 108 11.87 -0.37 -31.09
CA SER A 108 12.82 0.53 -31.73
C SER A 108 14.10 0.71 -30.89
N ALA A 109 15.24 1.02 -31.53
CA ALA A 109 16.51 1.28 -30.84
C ALA A 109 16.38 2.40 -29.79
N TYR A 110 15.54 3.41 -30.04
CA TYR A 110 15.25 4.48 -29.10
C TYR A 110 14.53 3.98 -27.85
N ALA A 111 13.48 3.17 -27.99
CA ALA A 111 12.75 2.60 -26.84
C ALA A 111 13.66 1.68 -26.00
N ARG A 112 14.56 0.91 -26.64
CA ARG A 112 15.52 0.04 -25.93
C ARG A 112 16.50 0.80 -25.05
N GLN A 113 16.90 2.02 -25.42
CA GLN A 113 17.76 2.87 -24.58
C GLN A 113 17.14 3.24 -23.23
N PHE A 114 15.80 3.36 -23.17
CA PHE A 114 15.08 3.68 -21.93
C PHE A 114 14.76 2.44 -21.08
N LEU A 115 14.61 1.28 -21.72
CA LEU A 115 14.19 0.05 -21.03
C LEU A 115 15.38 -0.79 -20.50
N GLY A 116 16.60 -0.39 -20.85
CA GLY A 116 17.80 -1.14 -20.47
C GLY A 116 17.98 -2.44 -21.26
N GLN A 117 19.16 -3.01 -21.17
CA GLN A 117 19.47 -4.32 -21.75
C GLN A 117 19.17 -5.38 -20.68
N MET A 118 18.28 -6.32 -20.98
CA MET A 118 17.98 -7.45 -20.09
C MET A 118 18.97 -8.59 -20.34
N ASP A 119 19.45 -9.21 -19.26
CA ASP A 119 20.31 -10.37 -19.35
C ASP A 119 19.56 -11.55 -19.97
N LYS A 120 20.25 -12.32 -20.78
CA LYS A 120 19.68 -13.55 -21.34
C LYS A 120 19.70 -14.62 -20.26
N PRO A 121 18.55 -15.27 -19.96
CA PRO A 121 18.52 -16.37 -19.01
C PRO A 121 19.39 -17.56 -19.50
N ASP A 122 19.92 -18.33 -18.56
CA ASP A 122 20.70 -19.55 -18.86
C ASP A 122 19.78 -20.67 -19.32
N VAL A 123 19.49 -20.65 -20.61
CA VAL A 123 18.64 -21.61 -21.29
C VAL A 123 19.12 -21.79 -22.71
N ASP A 124 19.14 -23.03 -23.21
CA ASP A 124 19.61 -23.33 -24.57
C ASP A 124 18.60 -22.81 -25.60
N PHE A 125 17.32 -23.13 -25.43
CA PHE A 125 16.28 -22.80 -26.39
C PHE A 125 14.89 -22.71 -25.75
N ILE A 126 14.10 -21.70 -26.15
CA ILE A 126 12.66 -21.59 -25.83
C ILE A 126 11.88 -21.23 -27.08
N GLU A 127 10.83 -22.00 -27.38
CA GLU A 127 9.90 -21.73 -28.48
C GLU A 127 8.44 -21.57 -27.99
N GLY A 128 7.61 -20.85 -28.75
CA GLY A 128 6.17 -20.70 -28.48
C GLY A 128 5.83 -19.58 -27.48
N LEU A 129 6.79 -18.72 -27.08
CA LEU A 129 6.50 -17.61 -26.17
C LEU A 129 5.61 -16.55 -26.82
N SER A 130 4.67 -16.03 -26.04
CA SER A 130 3.90 -14.80 -26.29
C SER A 130 4.52 -13.62 -25.52
N PRO A 131 4.15 -12.36 -25.84
CA PRO A 131 4.49 -11.23 -24.97
C PRO A 131 4.12 -11.53 -23.53
N ALA A 132 5.06 -11.33 -22.60
CA ALA A 132 4.91 -11.74 -21.21
C ALA A 132 4.60 -10.55 -20.30
N VAL A 133 3.67 -10.74 -19.36
CA VAL A 133 3.31 -9.80 -18.30
C VAL A 133 3.46 -10.50 -16.95
N SER A 134 4.25 -9.91 -16.04
CA SER A 134 4.43 -10.42 -14.69
C SER A 134 3.48 -9.72 -13.71
N ILE A 135 2.88 -10.51 -12.82
CA ILE A 135 2.08 -10.03 -11.69
C ILE A 135 2.69 -10.61 -10.41
N ASP A 136 3.76 -9.96 -9.96
CA ASP A 136 4.52 -10.35 -8.77
C ASP A 136 4.00 -9.70 -7.47
N GLN A 137 4.45 -10.22 -6.33
CA GLN A 137 4.05 -9.74 -5.00
C GLN A 137 4.94 -8.59 -4.46
N LYS A 138 6.15 -8.42 -5.00
CA LYS A 138 7.23 -7.65 -4.34
C LYS A 138 7.12 -6.13 -4.39
N THR A 139 6.28 -5.53 -5.21
CA THR A 139 6.27 -4.08 -5.42
C THR A 139 5.04 -3.42 -4.80
N THR A 140 5.11 -3.05 -3.52
CA THR A 140 4.18 -2.08 -2.94
C THR A 140 4.62 -0.66 -3.31
N ASN A 141 3.74 0.08 -3.99
CA ASN A 141 3.99 1.48 -4.32
C ASN A 141 4.01 2.32 -3.03
N ARG A 142 5.16 2.91 -2.69
CA ARG A 142 5.33 3.74 -1.49
C ARG A 142 4.95 5.21 -1.70
N ASN A 143 4.55 5.59 -2.91
CA ASN A 143 4.17 6.96 -3.18
C ASN A 143 2.89 7.32 -2.38
N PRO A 144 2.92 8.33 -1.48
CA PRO A 144 1.78 8.70 -0.66
C PRO A 144 0.59 9.25 -1.46
N ARG A 145 0.81 9.63 -2.72
CA ARG A 145 -0.22 10.12 -3.63
C ARG A 145 -0.92 9.01 -4.41
N SER A 146 -0.36 7.80 -4.44
CA SER A 146 -1.01 6.66 -5.11
C SER A 146 -2.17 6.13 -4.29
N THR A 147 -3.32 5.93 -4.94
CA THR A 147 -4.53 5.34 -4.36
C THR A 147 -4.99 4.15 -5.19
N VAL A 148 -5.91 3.34 -4.67
CA VAL A 148 -6.55 2.26 -5.44
C VAL A 148 -7.11 2.82 -6.75
N GLY A 149 -7.86 3.93 -6.69
CA GLY A 149 -8.45 4.58 -7.87
C GLY A 149 -7.44 5.01 -8.93
N THR A 150 -6.23 5.47 -8.51
CA THR A 150 -5.18 5.87 -9.48
C THR A 150 -4.43 4.69 -10.07
N ILE A 151 -4.22 3.61 -9.30
CA ILE A 151 -3.53 2.40 -9.80
C ILE A 151 -4.41 1.65 -10.81
N THR A 152 -5.73 1.63 -10.56
CA THR A 152 -6.71 0.98 -11.44
C THR A 152 -7.14 1.84 -12.62
N GLU A 153 -6.63 3.07 -12.72
CA GLU A 153 -7.03 4.09 -13.69
C GLU A 153 -8.52 4.52 -13.59
N ILE A 154 -9.29 3.96 -12.66
CA ILE A 154 -10.70 4.32 -12.44
C ILE A 154 -10.83 5.81 -12.13
N TYR A 155 -9.88 6.36 -11.36
CA TYR A 155 -9.87 7.78 -11.01
C TYR A 155 -9.74 8.69 -12.23
N ASP A 156 -9.00 8.28 -13.26
CA ASP A 156 -8.83 9.08 -14.48
C ASP A 156 -10.13 9.11 -15.29
N TYR A 157 -10.88 8.02 -15.34
CA TYR A 157 -12.21 7.98 -15.94
C TYR A 157 -13.23 8.76 -15.11
N LEU A 158 -13.19 8.69 -13.77
CA LEU A 158 -14.03 9.50 -12.90
C LEU A 158 -13.78 11.01 -13.13
N ARG A 159 -12.53 11.44 -13.22
CA ARG A 159 -12.17 12.83 -13.54
C ARG A 159 -12.79 13.27 -14.87
N LEU A 160 -12.79 12.41 -15.86
CA LEU A 160 -13.41 12.69 -17.16
C LEU A 160 -14.93 12.77 -17.05
N LEU A 161 -15.56 11.85 -16.32
CA LEU A 161 -16.99 11.85 -16.06
C LEU A 161 -17.42 13.14 -15.37
N PHE A 162 -16.81 13.50 -14.24
CA PHE A 162 -17.11 14.69 -13.47
C PHE A 162 -16.83 15.99 -14.24
N ALA A 163 -15.79 16.02 -15.07
CA ALA A 163 -15.49 17.19 -15.90
C ALA A 163 -16.53 17.44 -17.01
N ARG A 164 -17.20 16.38 -17.49
CA ARG A 164 -18.15 16.46 -18.61
C ARG A 164 -19.61 16.51 -18.18
N THR A 165 -19.96 15.90 -17.07
CA THR A 165 -21.34 15.79 -16.61
C THR A 165 -21.58 16.42 -15.23
N GLY A 166 -20.50 16.82 -14.52
CA GLY A 166 -20.60 17.37 -13.18
C GLY A 166 -21.30 18.72 -13.11
N ILE A 167 -22.16 18.87 -12.12
CA ILE A 167 -22.92 20.06 -11.80
C ILE A 167 -22.21 20.82 -10.68
N PRO A 168 -21.70 22.03 -10.90
CA PRO A 168 -20.99 22.79 -9.88
C PRO A 168 -21.95 23.47 -8.91
N HIS A 169 -21.65 23.37 -7.62
CA HIS A 169 -22.33 24.06 -6.54
C HIS A 169 -21.38 25.00 -5.80
N CYS A 170 -21.93 25.96 -5.07
CA CYS A 170 -21.14 26.82 -4.19
C CYS A 170 -20.74 26.05 -2.93
N PRO A 171 -19.45 25.94 -2.56
CA PRO A 171 -19.01 25.20 -1.37
C PRO A 171 -19.49 25.83 -0.05
N GLU A 172 -19.86 27.14 -0.04
CA GLU A 172 -20.30 27.83 1.15
C GLU A 172 -21.82 27.75 1.38
N CYS A 173 -22.62 27.83 0.31
CA CYS A 173 -24.09 27.92 0.42
C CYS A 173 -24.86 26.84 -0.35
N GLY A 174 -24.17 25.93 -1.07
CA GLY A 174 -24.79 24.84 -1.82
C GLY A 174 -25.56 25.29 -3.10
N ALA A 175 -25.62 26.59 -3.40
CA ALA A 175 -26.36 27.08 -4.55
C ALA A 175 -25.73 26.63 -5.87
N LEU A 176 -26.56 26.32 -6.88
CA LEU A 176 -26.11 25.94 -8.22
C LEU A 176 -25.29 27.07 -8.83
N VAL A 177 -24.10 26.75 -9.31
CA VAL A 177 -23.19 27.66 -10.01
C VAL A 177 -23.33 27.47 -11.49
N SER A 178 -23.85 28.46 -12.19
CA SER A 178 -24.01 28.42 -13.65
C SER A 178 -23.34 29.60 -14.33
N ALA A 179 -22.73 29.34 -15.49
CA ALA A 179 -22.37 30.40 -16.43
C ALA A 179 -23.59 30.71 -17.27
N GLN A 180 -23.90 32.01 -17.43
CA GLN A 180 -25.02 32.47 -18.25
C GLN A 180 -24.49 33.16 -19.49
N THR A 181 -25.04 32.87 -20.64
CA THR A 181 -24.75 33.65 -21.83
C THR A 181 -25.39 35.01 -21.73
N PRO A 182 -24.84 36.07 -22.37
CA PRO A 182 -25.47 37.39 -22.45
C PRO A 182 -26.93 37.30 -22.84
N GLN A 183 -27.26 36.44 -23.77
CA GLN A 183 -28.61 36.18 -24.26
C GLN A 183 -29.54 35.67 -23.14
N GLN A 184 -29.10 34.71 -22.33
CA GLN A 184 -29.86 34.18 -21.22
C GLN A 184 -30.09 35.20 -20.10
N MET A 185 -29.06 36.05 -19.86
CA MET A 185 -29.19 37.19 -18.93
C MET A 185 -30.26 38.17 -19.36
N VAL A 186 -30.25 38.55 -20.65
CA VAL A 186 -31.27 39.39 -21.28
C VAL A 186 -32.65 38.79 -21.17
N ASP A 187 -32.80 37.51 -21.55
CA ASP A 187 -34.09 36.81 -21.48
C ASP A 187 -34.64 36.73 -20.06
N THR A 188 -33.75 36.63 -19.08
CA THR A 188 -34.12 36.64 -17.65
C THR A 188 -34.64 37.98 -17.20
N LEU A 189 -33.97 39.07 -17.63
CA LEU A 189 -34.41 40.46 -17.30
C LEU A 189 -35.67 40.88 -18.02
N LEU A 190 -35.92 40.39 -19.24
CA LEU A 190 -37.15 40.68 -20.00
C LEU A 190 -38.40 39.96 -19.47
N LYS A 191 -38.25 39.00 -18.55
CA LYS A 191 -39.38 38.32 -17.84
C LYS A 191 -40.02 39.20 -16.77
N TYR A 192 -39.33 40.28 -16.31
CA TYR A 192 -39.91 41.19 -15.31
C TYR A 192 -41.04 42.02 -15.91
N PRO A 193 -41.97 42.50 -15.07
CA PRO A 193 -43.12 43.28 -15.56
C PRO A 193 -42.71 44.52 -16.34
N GLU A 194 -43.54 44.93 -17.32
CA GLU A 194 -43.35 46.18 -18.01
C GLU A 194 -43.24 47.38 -17.06
N ARG A 195 -42.42 48.37 -17.38
CA ARG A 195 -42.05 49.55 -16.62
C ARG A 195 -41.17 49.31 -15.38
N THR A 196 -40.71 48.08 -15.13
CA THR A 196 -39.70 47.84 -14.10
C THR A 196 -38.41 48.60 -14.42
N ARG A 197 -37.94 49.43 -13.45
CA ARG A 197 -36.72 50.24 -13.64
C ARG A 197 -35.54 49.53 -12.99
N PHE A 198 -34.47 49.40 -13.73
CA PHE A 198 -33.22 48.81 -13.24
C PHE A 198 -32.00 49.46 -13.89
N GLN A 199 -30.85 49.31 -13.23
CA GLN A 199 -29.57 49.74 -13.78
C GLN A 199 -28.63 48.53 -13.92
N ILE A 200 -27.82 48.56 -14.99
CA ILE A 200 -26.78 47.54 -15.19
C ILE A 200 -25.49 48.07 -14.61
N LEU A 201 -24.93 47.33 -13.64
CA LEU A 201 -23.70 47.63 -12.94
C LEU A 201 -22.59 46.70 -13.37
N ALA A 202 -21.39 47.26 -13.53
CA ALA A 202 -20.14 46.48 -13.72
C ALA A 202 -19.27 46.58 -12.48
N PRO A 203 -19.15 45.52 -11.66
CA PRO A 203 -18.29 45.52 -10.47
C PRO A 203 -16.81 45.36 -10.84
N VAL A 204 -16.08 46.50 -10.93
CA VAL A 204 -14.66 46.55 -11.30
C VAL A 204 -13.69 46.33 -10.13
N VAL A 205 -14.12 46.68 -8.91
CA VAL A 205 -13.39 46.41 -7.67
C VAL A 205 -14.34 45.76 -6.64
N ARG A 206 -13.93 44.66 -6.03
CA ARG A 206 -14.72 43.91 -5.03
C ARG A 206 -13.89 43.73 -3.76
N GLY A 207 -14.19 44.44 -2.70
CA GLY A 207 -13.61 44.31 -1.39
C GLY A 207 -12.07 44.37 -1.32
N ARG A 208 -11.42 45.13 -2.24
CA ARG A 208 -9.97 45.26 -2.29
C ARG A 208 -9.49 46.55 -1.65
N LYS A 209 -8.36 46.52 -0.99
CA LYS A 209 -7.67 47.69 -0.45
C LYS A 209 -6.94 48.44 -1.57
N GLY A 210 -7.00 49.76 -1.54
CA GLY A 210 -6.33 50.64 -2.52
C GLY A 210 -7.02 51.98 -2.67
N GLU A 211 -6.32 52.97 -3.27
CA GLU A 211 -6.85 54.29 -3.58
C GLU A 211 -7.57 54.34 -4.93
N PHE A 212 -7.22 53.43 -5.85
CA PHE A 212 -7.83 53.24 -7.19
C PHE A 212 -7.93 54.50 -8.06
N GLU A 213 -7.06 55.49 -7.86
CA GLU A 213 -7.06 56.75 -8.62
C GLU A 213 -6.94 56.53 -10.12
N ASP A 214 -5.96 55.71 -10.57
CA ASP A 214 -5.73 55.38 -12.00
C ASP A 214 -6.95 54.71 -12.63
N LEU A 215 -7.64 53.83 -11.88
CA LEU A 215 -8.84 53.16 -12.35
C LEU A 215 -10.00 54.15 -12.52
N LEU A 216 -10.18 55.06 -11.57
CA LEU A 216 -11.21 56.07 -11.62
C LEU A 216 -10.98 57.06 -12.77
N GLU A 217 -9.71 57.43 -13.05
CA GLU A 217 -9.33 58.23 -14.21
C GLU A 217 -9.61 57.52 -15.55
N LEU A 218 -9.27 56.24 -15.65
CA LEU A 218 -9.55 55.40 -16.80
C LEU A 218 -11.06 55.36 -17.07
N LEU A 219 -11.88 55.10 -16.05
CA LEU A 219 -13.35 55.08 -16.19
C LEU A 219 -13.92 56.40 -16.62
N ARG A 220 -13.35 57.53 -16.17
CA ARG A 220 -13.73 58.89 -16.69
C ARG A 220 -13.36 59.04 -18.16
N GLY A 221 -12.16 58.62 -18.54
CA GLY A 221 -11.69 58.65 -19.91
C GLY A 221 -12.55 57.83 -20.86
N ASP A 222 -13.08 56.70 -20.42
CA ASP A 222 -14.00 55.83 -21.16
C ASP A 222 -15.44 56.37 -21.22
N GLY A 223 -15.73 57.50 -20.57
CA GLY A 223 -17.01 58.19 -20.66
C GLY A 223 -18.10 57.74 -19.67
N TYR A 224 -17.77 56.94 -18.66
CA TYR A 224 -18.73 56.58 -17.61
C TYR A 224 -18.98 57.77 -16.68
N ALA A 225 -20.28 58.01 -16.38
CA ALA A 225 -20.67 59.18 -15.59
C ALA A 225 -20.79 58.88 -14.09
N ARG A 226 -21.09 57.63 -13.67
CA ARG A 226 -21.45 57.27 -12.30
C ARG A 226 -20.91 55.93 -11.91
N ALA A 227 -20.62 55.79 -10.60
CA ALA A 227 -20.31 54.51 -9.99
C ALA A 227 -20.91 54.41 -8.58
N LEU A 228 -21.28 53.20 -8.14
CA LEU A 228 -21.52 52.89 -6.75
C LEU A 228 -20.17 52.62 -6.10
N ILE A 229 -19.80 53.39 -5.09
CA ILE A 229 -18.59 53.20 -4.33
C ILE A 229 -18.97 52.93 -2.89
N ASP A 230 -18.66 51.74 -2.39
CA ASP A 230 -19.05 51.28 -1.07
C ASP A 230 -20.57 51.40 -0.80
N GLY A 231 -21.39 51.24 -1.84
CA GLY A 231 -22.84 51.31 -1.79
C GLY A 231 -23.39 52.73 -2.01
N GLU A 232 -22.56 53.75 -2.04
CA GLU A 232 -23.00 55.15 -2.32
C GLU A 232 -22.86 55.53 -3.80
N MET A 233 -23.89 56.05 -4.41
CA MET A 233 -23.87 56.57 -5.78
C MET A 233 -23.04 57.86 -5.87
N ARG A 234 -21.93 57.84 -6.62
CA ARG A 234 -21.04 58.99 -6.82
C ARG A 234 -20.90 59.32 -8.31
N GLN A 235 -20.71 60.60 -8.62
CA GLN A 235 -20.36 61.01 -9.96
C GLN A 235 -18.86 60.83 -10.15
N LEU A 236 -18.43 60.22 -11.25
CA LEU A 236 -17.02 60.01 -11.55
C LEU A 236 -16.32 61.37 -11.94
N SER A 237 -17.08 62.43 -12.23
CA SER A 237 -16.56 63.79 -12.40
C SER A 237 -16.03 64.39 -11.10
N ASP A 238 -16.47 63.92 -9.94
CA ASP A 238 -16.09 64.47 -8.63
C ASP A 238 -14.66 64.00 -8.24
N ASP A 239 -14.00 64.76 -7.34
CA ASP A 239 -12.70 64.38 -6.77
C ASP A 239 -12.92 63.30 -5.70
N ILE A 240 -12.81 62.02 -6.12
CA ILE A 240 -13.07 60.87 -5.26
C ILE A 240 -11.75 60.41 -4.66
N LYS A 241 -11.60 60.55 -3.33
CA LYS A 241 -10.45 60.06 -2.58
C LYS A 241 -10.84 58.86 -1.73
N LEU A 242 -10.19 57.72 -1.95
CA LEU A 242 -10.43 56.47 -1.24
C LEU A 242 -9.30 56.16 -0.27
N ALA A 243 -9.61 55.57 0.86
CA ALA A 243 -8.63 55.26 1.93
C ALA A 243 -7.82 54.02 1.58
N LYS A 244 -6.51 54.14 1.42
CA LYS A 244 -5.56 53.07 1.05
C LYS A 244 -5.69 51.79 1.86
N GLN A 245 -6.02 51.86 3.14
CA GLN A 245 -6.06 50.75 4.07
C GLN A 245 -7.47 50.13 4.23
N LYS A 246 -8.51 50.77 3.67
CA LYS A 246 -9.89 50.29 3.72
C LYS A 246 -10.18 49.42 2.49
N LYS A 247 -11.02 48.40 2.64
CA LYS A 247 -11.53 47.62 1.53
C LYS A 247 -12.63 48.42 0.84
N HIS A 248 -12.55 48.56 -0.50
CA HIS A 248 -13.51 49.28 -1.32
C HIS A 248 -14.16 48.36 -2.34
N THR A 249 -15.41 48.62 -2.64
CA THR A 249 -16.16 48.02 -3.73
C THR A 249 -16.58 49.12 -4.69
N ILE A 250 -16.20 48.97 -5.98
CA ILE A 250 -16.52 49.97 -7.04
C ILE A 250 -17.30 49.26 -8.12
N GLU A 251 -18.52 49.74 -8.39
CA GLU A 251 -19.42 49.20 -9.41
C GLU A 251 -19.81 50.35 -10.35
N VAL A 252 -19.44 50.22 -11.63
CA VAL A 252 -19.70 51.25 -12.64
C VAL A 252 -21.14 51.09 -13.15
N VAL A 253 -21.90 52.20 -13.19
CA VAL A 253 -23.23 52.20 -13.82
C VAL A 253 -23.05 52.30 -15.34
N VAL A 254 -23.30 51.15 -16.01
CA VAL A 254 -23.16 51.06 -17.47
C VAL A 254 -24.40 51.67 -18.15
N ASP A 255 -25.59 51.28 -17.74
CA ASP A 255 -26.84 51.83 -18.30
C ASP A 255 -28.00 51.83 -17.29
N ARG A 256 -29.02 52.68 -17.52
CA ARG A 256 -30.27 52.70 -16.76
C ARG A 256 -31.43 52.46 -17.71
N LEU A 257 -32.15 51.39 -17.42
CA LEU A 257 -33.11 50.80 -18.35
C LEU A 257 -34.48 50.63 -17.70
N VAL A 258 -35.50 50.56 -18.54
CA VAL A 258 -36.88 50.25 -18.14
C VAL A 258 -37.37 49.13 -19.02
N VAL A 259 -37.98 48.09 -18.48
CA VAL A 259 -38.56 46.98 -19.23
C VAL A 259 -39.67 47.53 -20.13
N LYS A 260 -39.51 47.46 -21.45
CA LYS A 260 -40.46 47.86 -22.48
C LYS A 260 -40.19 47.10 -23.77
N ASP A 261 -41.19 47.04 -24.65
CA ASP A 261 -41.00 46.47 -25.98
C ASP A 261 -39.84 47.15 -26.75
N GLY A 262 -39.04 46.33 -27.45
CA GLY A 262 -37.93 46.81 -28.30
C GLY A 262 -36.62 47.11 -27.56
N ILE A 263 -36.55 46.94 -26.24
CA ILE A 263 -35.30 47.21 -25.44
C ILE A 263 -34.21 46.14 -25.59
N ARG A 264 -34.52 44.95 -26.15
CA ARG A 264 -33.63 43.79 -26.19
C ARG A 264 -32.21 44.10 -26.65
N GLN A 265 -32.07 44.79 -27.79
CA GLN A 265 -30.74 45.09 -28.36
C GLN A 265 -29.93 46.00 -27.42
N ARG A 266 -30.52 47.10 -26.93
CA ARG A 266 -29.81 47.98 -25.99
C ARG A 266 -29.46 47.33 -24.69
N LEU A 267 -30.31 46.43 -24.18
CA LEU A 267 -30.03 45.63 -22.97
C LEU A 267 -28.89 44.65 -23.23
N THR A 268 -28.83 44.01 -24.40
CA THR A 268 -27.72 43.12 -24.78
C THR A 268 -26.41 43.90 -24.82
N ASP A 269 -26.36 45.05 -25.52
CA ASP A 269 -25.16 45.89 -25.61
C ASP A 269 -24.69 46.35 -24.22
N SER A 270 -25.62 46.71 -23.32
CA SER A 270 -25.31 47.13 -21.95
C SER A 270 -24.75 46.01 -21.09
N ILE A 271 -25.31 44.79 -21.22
CA ILE A 271 -24.81 43.61 -20.51
C ILE A 271 -23.42 43.20 -21.02
N GLU A 272 -23.21 43.14 -22.34
CA GLU A 272 -21.91 42.83 -22.93
C GLU A 272 -20.84 43.83 -22.51
N THR A 273 -21.20 45.13 -22.48
CA THR A 273 -20.32 46.21 -21.98
C THR A 273 -19.97 45.99 -20.49
N ALA A 274 -20.97 45.68 -19.65
CA ALA A 274 -20.76 45.43 -18.24
C ALA A 274 -19.87 44.19 -18.00
N LEU A 275 -20.10 43.10 -18.77
CA LEU A 275 -19.30 41.87 -18.69
C LEU A 275 -17.85 42.10 -19.10
N LYS A 276 -17.65 42.90 -20.19
CA LYS A 276 -16.29 43.22 -20.65
C LYS A 276 -15.55 44.08 -19.63
N LEU A 277 -16.19 45.10 -19.03
CA LEU A 277 -15.60 46.02 -18.07
C LEU A 277 -15.24 45.30 -16.74
N SER A 278 -16.10 44.42 -16.27
CA SER A 278 -15.95 43.70 -14.98
C SER A 278 -15.26 42.34 -15.10
N LYS A 279 -14.77 41.95 -16.31
CA LYS A 279 -14.16 40.64 -16.61
C LYS A 279 -15.13 39.46 -16.38
N GLY A 280 -16.39 39.62 -16.84
CA GLY A 280 -17.37 38.54 -16.92
C GLY A 280 -18.48 38.57 -15.89
N VAL A 281 -18.74 39.68 -15.19
CA VAL A 281 -19.84 39.81 -14.24
C VAL A 281 -20.63 41.07 -14.45
N ALA A 282 -21.94 40.97 -14.49
CA ALA A 282 -22.87 42.10 -14.53
C ALA A 282 -23.86 42.00 -13.36
N VAL A 283 -24.32 43.11 -12.83
CA VAL A 283 -25.34 43.15 -11.79
C VAL A 283 -26.51 44.01 -12.26
N ALA A 284 -27.72 43.44 -12.23
CA ALA A 284 -28.93 44.25 -12.39
C ALA A 284 -29.40 44.71 -11.01
N ASP A 285 -29.52 46.04 -10.81
CA ASP A 285 -29.98 46.66 -9.58
C ASP A 285 -31.33 47.27 -9.84
N PHE A 286 -32.40 46.73 -9.21
CA PHE A 286 -33.78 47.17 -9.41
C PHE A 286 -34.06 48.36 -8.48
N VAL A 287 -34.03 49.55 -9.02
CA VAL A 287 -34.15 50.82 -8.26
C VAL A 287 -35.52 51.05 -7.63
N ASP A 288 -36.53 50.31 -8.00
CA ASP A 288 -37.88 50.37 -7.45
C ASP A 288 -38.08 49.51 -6.17
N LEU A 289 -37.11 48.65 -5.84
CA LEU A 289 -37.13 47.81 -4.65
C LEU A 289 -36.34 48.46 -3.50
N ASP A 290 -36.74 48.15 -2.26
CA ASP A 290 -36.07 48.65 -1.09
C ASP A 290 -34.62 48.17 -0.98
N GLU A 291 -33.73 48.96 -0.36
CA GLU A 291 -32.30 48.62 -0.21
C GLU A 291 -32.06 47.31 0.50
N LYS A 292 -32.98 46.89 1.31
CA LYS A 292 -32.92 45.62 2.10
C LYS A 292 -33.64 44.47 1.42
N ASP A 293 -34.25 44.67 0.27
CA ASP A 293 -34.94 43.60 -0.46
C ASP A 293 -33.90 42.67 -1.08
N PRO A 294 -33.95 41.35 -0.80
CA PRO A 294 -33.01 40.39 -1.35
C PRO A 294 -33.07 40.28 -2.88
N ASP A 295 -34.21 40.60 -3.49
CA ASP A 295 -34.41 40.57 -4.93
C ASP A 295 -33.99 41.87 -5.63
N ARG A 296 -33.58 42.92 -4.91
CA ARG A 296 -33.14 44.19 -5.48
C ARG A 296 -31.93 44.03 -6.38
N ARG A 297 -30.98 43.17 -6.03
CA ARG A 297 -29.74 43.04 -6.80
C ARG A 297 -29.59 41.64 -7.35
N LYS A 298 -29.61 41.50 -8.68
CA LYS A 298 -29.47 40.21 -9.33
C LYS A 298 -28.13 40.14 -10.06
N PRO A 299 -27.16 39.41 -9.53
CA PRO A 299 -25.87 39.21 -10.19
C PRO A 299 -26.04 38.23 -11.36
N PHE A 300 -25.33 38.50 -12.45
CA PHE A 300 -25.17 37.63 -13.62
C PHE A 300 -23.69 37.43 -13.87
N SER A 301 -23.29 36.24 -14.31
CA SER A 301 -21.91 35.99 -14.64
C SER A 301 -21.81 35.18 -15.93
N GLU A 302 -20.91 35.59 -16.79
CA GLU A 302 -20.47 34.85 -17.97
C GLU A 302 -19.49 33.75 -17.53
N LYS A 303 -18.83 33.96 -16.39
CA LYS A 303 -18.04 32.94 -15.66
C LYS A 303 -18.92 32.28 -14.60
N ARG A 304 -18.54 31.07 -14.20
CA ARG A 304 -19.22 30.36 -13.10
C ARG A 304 -19.09 31.16 -11.81
N ALA A 305 -20.21 31.65 -11.29
CA ALA A 305 -20.27 32.43 -10.05
C ALA A 305 -21.44 31.99 -9.16
N CYS A 306 -21.24 32.11 -7.84
CA CYS A 306 -22.31 31.86 -6.89
C CYS A 306 -23.39 32.96 -6.98
N PRO A 307 -24.69 32.63 -7.07
CA PRO A 307 -25.75 33.62 -7.11
C PRO A 307 -25.81 34.47 -5.82
N ASN A 308 -25.32 33.95 -4.68
CA ASN A 308 -25.27 34.65 -3.40
C ASN A 308 -24.00 35.48 -3.21
N GLY A 309 -23.13 35.63 -4.24
CA GLY A 309 -21.97 36.53 -4.24
C GLY A 309 -20.71 35.96 -3.56
N HIS A 310 -20.67 34.68 -3.19
CA HIS A 310 -19.45 34.04 -2.67
C HIS A 310 -18.38 33.99 -3.76
N GLN A 311 -17.14 34.20 -3.37
CA GLN A 311 -16.02 34.13 -4.30
C GLN A 311 -15.68 32.68 -4.61
N LEU A 312 -15.68 32.32 -5.91
CA LEU A 312 -15.35 30.99 -6.37
C LEU A 312 -14.10 31.05 -7.27
N GLU A 313 -13.10 30.23 -6.97
CA GLU A 313 -11.90 30.03 -7.79
C GLU A 313 -12.09 28.82 -8.73
N LEU A 314 -13.20 28.77 -9.47
CA LEU A 314 -13.51 27.69 -10.40
C LEU A 314 -13.72 28.25 -11.81
N ASP A 315 -12.63 28.53 -12.52
CA ASP A 315 -12.69 29.15 -13.86
C ASP A 315 -13.22 28.16 -14.92
N GLU A 316 -12.63 26.97 -15.03
CA GLU A 316 -13.03 25.93 -16.00
C GLU A 316 -13.05 24.55 -15.34
N ILE A 317 -14.07 23.74 -15.65
CA ILE A 317 -14.18 22.36 -15.20
C ILE A 317 -13.57 21.46 -16.28
N GLU A 318 -12.32 21.05 -16.05
CA GLU A 318 -11.56 20.17 -16.90
C GLU A 318 -11.12 18.93 -16.10
N PRO A 319 -10.71 17.81 -16.73
CA PRO A 319 -10.20 16.65 -16.00
C PRO A 319 -9.03 16.96 -15.07
N ARG A 320 -8.18 17.96 -15.39
CA ARG A 320 -7.07 18.40 -14.50
C ARG A 320 -7.57 19.07 -13.22
N THR A 321 -8.76 19.68 -13.22
CA THR A 321 -9.39 20.31 -12.05
C THR A 321 -9.66 19.29 -10.95
N PHE A 322 -9.96 18.05 -11.31
CA PHE A 322 -10.18 16.94 -10.37
C PHE A 322 -8.91 16.16 -10.00
N SER A 323 -7.73 16.63 -10.40
CA SER A 323 -6.48 15.97 -10.08
C SER A 323 -5.90 16.49 -8.77
N PHE A 324 -5.78 15.63 -7.76
CA PHE A 324 -5.07 15.97 -6.52
C PHE A 324 -3.53 15.97 -6.69
N ASN A 325 -3.01 15.57 -7.86
CA ASN A 325 -1.60 15.67 -8.23
C ASN A 325 -1.26 16.97 -8.98
N ALA A 326 -2.27 17.76 -9.34
CA ALA A 326 -2.10 19.01 -10.06
C ALA A 326 -2.49 20.21 -9.15
N PRO A 327 -1.76 21.34 -9.21
CA PRO A 327 -2.04 22.51 -8.37
C PRO A 327 -3.46 23.06 -8.51
N TYR A 328 -4.09 22.84 -9.67
CA TYR A 328 -5.45 23.32 -9.97
C TYR A 328 -6.53 22.65 -9.12
N GLY A 329 -6.38 21.38 -8.79
CA GLY A 329 -7.37 20.60 -8.02
C GLY A 329 -6.92 20.25 -6.61
N ALA A 330 -5.61 20.19 -6.36
CA ALA A 330 -5.05 19.79 -5.07
C ALA A 330 -5.40 20.79 -3.96
N CYS A 331 -5.75 20.27 -2.79
CA CYS A 331 -5.86 21.08 -1.58
C CYS A 331 -4.56 21.84 -1.34
N PRO A 332 -4.57 23.19 -1.19
CA PRO A 332 -3.35 23.98 -1.06
C PRO A 332 -2.57 23.70 0.23
N GLU A 333 -3.26 23.29 1.30
CA GLU A 333 -2.61 23.02 2.59
C GLU A 333 -1.85 21.70 2.65
N CYS A 334 -2.39 20.61 2.11
CA CYS A 334 -1.74 19.29 2.11
C CYS A 334 -1.15 18.93 0.75
N THR A 335 -1.20 19.84 -0.23
CA THR A 335 -0.71 19.63 -1.61
C THR A 335 -1.21 18.33 -2.25
N GLY A 336 -2.47 17.93 -1.93
CA GLY A 336 -3.12 16.75 -2.46
C GLY A 336 -2.78 15.43 -1.77
N ILE A 337 -2.04 15.45 -0.67
CA ILE A 337 -1.69 14.23 0.10
C ILE A 337 -2.88 13.76 0.97
N GLY A 338 -3.70 14.70 1.47
CA GLY A 338 -4.88 14.42 2.29
C GLY A 338 -4.60 14.38 3.79
N TYR A 339 -3.35 14.28 4.22
CA TYR A 339 -2.95 14.30 5.62
C TYR A 339 -1.70 15.17 5.82
N LYS A 340 -1.43 15.51 7.07
CA LYS A 340 -0.19 16.18 7.51
C LYS A 340 0.47 15.31 8.57
N LEU A 341 1.80 15.36 8.61
CA LEU A 341 2.57 14.77 9.72
C LEU A 341 2.62 15.80 10.83
N GLU A 342 2.10 15.46 11.99
CA GLU A 342 2.12 16.31 13.18
C GLU A 342 2.78 15.55 14.33
N ILE A 343 3.54 16.28 15.18
CA ILE A 343 4.15 15.70 16.36
C ILE A 343 3.05 15.26 17.33
N ASP A 344 3.14 14.00 17.74
CA ASP A 344 2.21 13.41 18.70
C ASP A 344 2.75 13.61 20.13
N PRO A 345 2.04 14.35 21.00
CA PRO A 345 2.47 14.54 22.39
C PRO A 345 2.64 13.24 23.18
N GLU A 346 1.85 12.19 22.88
CA GLU A 346 1.94 10.88 23.55
C GLU A 346 3.21 10.11 23.15
N LEU A 347 3.73 10.32 21.92
CA LEU A 347 5.01 9.75 21.48
C LEU A 347 6.20 10.52 22.02
N VAL A 348 6.03 11.82 22.26
CA VAL A 348 7.06 12.68 22.88
C VAL A 348 7.18 12.42 24.38
N ILE A 349 6.06 12.19 25.07
CA ILE A 349 5.95 11.89 26.50
C ILE A 349 5.29 10.50 26.66
N PRO A 350 6.02 9.43 26.44
CA PRO A 350 5.46 8.08 26.48
C PRO A 350 5.11 7.61 27.91
N ASP A 351 5.76 8.19 28.92
CA ASP A 351 5.55 7.83 30.31
C ASP A 351 5.34 9.11 31.14
N PRO A 352 4.08 9.48 31.41
CA PRO A 352 3.76 10.68 32.16
C PRO A 352 4.05 10.59 33.66
N ASP A 353 4.39 9.40 34.19
CA ASP A 353 4.84 9.21 35.57
C ASP A 353 6.32 9.59 35.77
N LYS A 354 7.09 9.73 34.70
CA LYS A 354 8.47 10.18 34.75
C LYS A 354 8.57 11.68 34.95
N THR A 355 9.68 12.08 35.63
CA THR A 355 10.07 13.46 35.79
C THR A 355 10.91 13.97 34.62
N LEU A 356 11.08 15.27 34.46
CA LEU A 356 11.95 15.85 33.42
C LEU A 356 13.41 15.39 33.60
N ASN A 357 13.88 15.25 34.85
CA ASN A 357 15.20 14.70 35.16
C ASN A 357 15.33 13.19 34.82
N GLU A 358 14.24 12.44 34.83
CA GLU A 358 14.19 11.04 34.41
C GLU A 358 13.93 10.87 32.90
N ASN A 359 14.09 11.93 32.11
CA ASN A 359 13.87 11.98 30.68
C ASN A 359 12.40 11.71 30.27
N ALA A 360 11.43 12.38 30.89
CA ALA A 360 10.04 12.34 30.44
C ALA A 360 9.91 12.76 28.97
N ILE A 361 10.74 13.73 28.51
CA ILE A 361 10.80 14.19 27.12
C ILE A 361 11.77 13.29 26.34
N GLU A 362 11.23 12.26 25.74
CA GLU A 362 12.01 11.20 25.06
C GLU A 362 12.99 11.71 23.98
N PRO A 363 12.62 12.64 23.04
CA PRO A 363 13.53 13.09 21.98
C PRO A 363 14.80 13.78 22.49
N TRP A 364 14.82 14.23 23.74
CA TRP A 364 15.94 14.98 24.30
C TRP A 364 16.88 14.16 25.21
N GLY A 365 16.43 12.96 25.63
CA GLY A 365 17.14 12.17 26.63
C GLY A 365 18.37 11.40 26.17
N MET A 366 18.52 11.16 24.88
CA MET A 366 19.49 10.16 24.38
C MET A 366 20.83 10.72 23.87
N THR A 367 21.00 12.02 23.71
CA THR A 367 22.18 12.60 23.05
C THR A 367 23.08 13.29 24.07
N LYS A 368 24.28 12.74 24.32
CA LYS A 368 25.31 13.41 25.12
C LYS A 368 25.61 14.82 24.55
N GLY A 369 25.48 15.84 25.38
CA GLY A 369 25.66 17.24 25.01
C GLY A 369 24.38 17.98 24.67
N THR A 370 23.47 17.42 23.92
CA THR A 370 22.18 18.04 23.57
C THR A 370 21.19 17.96 24.75
N GLY A 371 21.17 16.85 25.46
CA GLY A 371 20.35 16.66 26.66
C GLY A 371 20.75 17.63 27.79
N GLU A 372 22.03 17.88 27.99
CA GLU A 372 22.53 18.83 28.98
C GLU A 372 22.11 20.29 28.67
N TYR A 373 22.09 20.67 27.38
CA TYR A 373 21.60 21.97 26.95
C TYR A 373 20.12 22.15 27.28
N TYR A 374 19.27 21.18 26.87
CA TYR A 374 17.83 21.30 27.15
C TYR A 374 17.52 21.25 28.64
N ARG A 375 18.29 20.48 29.44
CA ARG A 375 18.13 20.46 30.89
C ARG A 375 18.30 21.84 31.50
N HIS A 376 19.37 22.57 31.14
CA HIS A 376 19.60 23.93 31.66
C HIS A 376 18.52 24.91 31.19
N VAL A 377 17.99 24.74 29.99
CA VAL A 377 16.86 25.56 29.50
C VAL A 377 15.59 25.25 30.28
N LEU A 378 15.32 23.97 30.60
CA LEU A 378 14.18 23.57 31.41
C LEU A 378 14.34 24.00 32.90
N GLU A 379 15.53 23.99 33.45
CA GLU A 379 15.84 24.55 34.76
C GLU A 379 15.47 26.05 34.80
N GLY A 380 15.92 26.84 33.83
CA GLY A 380 15.55 28.25 33.72
C GLY A 380 14.06 28.49 33.52
N LEU A 381 13.38 27.62 32.76
CA LEU A 381 11.93 27.66 32.55
C LEU A 381 11.19 27.33 33.86
N GLY A 382 11.67 26.34 34.62
CA GLY A 382 11.15 25.95 35.92
C GLY A 382 11.24 27.08 36.94
N ASP A 383 12.38 27.77 37.03
CA ASP A 383 12.57 28.95 37.88
C ASP A 383 11.59 30.07 37.54
N GLU A 384 11.32 30.30 36.25
CA GLU A 384 10.45 31.39 35.80
C GLU A 384 8.96 31.06 35.96
N MET A 385 8.57 29.80 35.77
CA MET A 385 7.16 29.34 35.83
C MET A 385 6.79 28.70 37.18
N GLY A 386 7.74 28.49 38.09
CA GLY A 386 7.50 27.96 39.42
C GLY A 386 7.23 26.47 39.47
N PHE A 387 7.92 25.64 38.66
CA PHE A 387 7.85 24.20 38.75
C PHE A 387 9.22 23.54 38.92
N ASP A 388 9.23 22.35 39.54
CA ASP A 388 10.47 21.56 39.77
C ASP A 388 10.57 20.46 38.70
N LEU A 389 11.80 20.25 38.20
CA LEU A 389 12.11 19.21 37.22
C LEU A 389 11.96 17.78 37.77
N ASP A 390 11.92 17.60 39.09
CA ASP A 390 11.67 16.33 39.76
C ASP A 390 10.16 16.06 39.98
N THR A 391 9.28 16.96 39.51
CA THR A 391 7.85 16.71 39.49
C THR A 391 7.48 15.80 38.32
N PRO A 392 6.71 14.72 38.52
CA PRO A 392 6.17 13.89 37.42
C PRO A 392 5.46 14.73 36.37
N TRP A 393 5.63 14.40 35.09
CA TRP A 393 5.02 15.15 33.98
C TRP A 393 3.51 15.36 34.14
N LYS A 394 2.78 14.34 34.59
CA LYS A 394 1.33 14.40 34.79
C LYS A 394 0.91 15.44 35.83
N ASP A 395 1.76 15.68 36.84
CA ASP A 395 1.51 16.55 37.99
C ASP A 395 2.03 17.97 37.77
N LEU A 396 2.75 18.23 36.67
CA LEU A 396 3.15 19.58 36.26
C LEU A 396 1.94 20.46 35.96
N PRO A 397 1.97 21.77 36.27
CA PRO A 397 0.93 22.71 35.86
C PRO A 397 0.67 22.66 34.35
N LYS A 398 -0.59 22.79 33.95
CA LYS A 398 -0.95 22.74 32.51
C LYS A 398 -0.18 23.78 31.69
N ASP A 399 -0.05 24.99 32.21
CA ASP A 399 0.68 26.07 31.52
C ASP A 399 2.17 25.77 31.33
N ALA A 400 2.77 25.05 32.28
CA ALA A 400 4.16 24.59 32.17
C ALA A 400 4.29 23.50 31.10
N ARG A 401 3.40 22.51 31.10
CA ARG A 401 3.34 21.46 30.06
C ARG A 401 3.15 22.04 28.67
N ASP A 402 2.20 22.99 28.52
CA ASP A 402 1.95 23.67 27.25
C ASP A 402 3.15 24.51 26.80
N ALA A 403 3.85 25.21 27.72
CA ALA A 403 5.07 25.95 27.43
C ALA A 403 6.20 25.03 26.97
N ILE A 404 6.40 23.88 27.64
CA ILE A 404 7.41 22.90 27.28
C ILE A 404 7.13 22.31 25.90
N MET A 405 5.89 21.95 25.60
CA MET A 405 5.51 21.33 24.34
C MET A 405 5.50 22.31 23.16
N TYR A 406 4.89 23.48 23.32
CA TYR A 406 4.61 24.39 22.19
C TYR A 406 5.44 25.66 22.18
N GLY A 407 6.22 25.91 23.26
CA GLY A 407 7.01 27.12 23.43
C GLY A 407 6.19 28.32 23.90
N ARG A 408 6.88 29.39 24.20
CA ARG A 408 6.31 30.71 24.53
C ARG A 408 7.14 31.86 23.94
N ASP A 409 6.50 33.01 23.75
CA ASP A 409 7.13 34.22 23.18
C ASP A 409 7.95 35.03 24.21
N PHE A 410 8.58 34.39 25.19
CA PHE A 410 9.50 35.03 26.10
C PHE A 410 10.88 34.37 26.10
N LYS A 411 11.91 35.10 26.57
CA LYS A 411 13.27 34.62 26.68
C LYS A 411 13.51 33.99 28.03
N VAL A 412 13.91 32.72 28.06
CA VAL A 412 14.29 32.02 29.27
C VAL A 412 15.71 32.43 29.69
N GLN A 413 15.92 32.76 30.96
CA GLN A 413 17.24 33.00 31.55
C GLN A 413 17.86 31.65 31.92
N VAL A 414 19.01 31.34 31.33
CA VAL A 414 19.74 30.11 31.59
C VAL A 414 21.01 30.38 32.32
N SER A 415 21.17 29.79 33.52
CA SER A 415 22.36 29.88 34.36
C SER A 415 22.96 28.50 34.53
N TYR A 416 24.24 28.29 34.16
CA TYR A 416 24.89 27.01 34.37
C TYR A 416 26.38 27.16 34.72
N ARG A 417 26.94 26.15 35.41
CA ARG A 417 28.39 26.05 35.66
C ARG A 417 29.06 25.24 34.54
N ASN A 418 30.01 25.87 33.85
CA ASN A 418 30.80 25.16 32.85
C ASN A 418 31.78 24.16 33.50
N ARG A 419 32.42 23.29 32.69
CA ARG A 419 33.41 22.29 33.16
C ARG A 419 34.62 22.86 33.93
N TRP A 420 34.81 24.15 33.92
CA TRP A 420 35.85 24.86 34.68
C TRP A 420 35.31 25.56 35.95
N GLY A 421 34.05 25.30 36.34
CA GLY A 421 33.42 25.85 37.55
C GLY A 421 32.96 27.31 37.45
N ARG A 422 33.05 27.96 36.28
CA ARG A 422 32.61 29.36 36.09
C ARG A 422 31.13 29.40 35.76
N MET A 423 30.37 30.26 36.45
CA MET A 423 28.99 30.57 36.12
C MET A 423 28.91 31.24 34.74
N ARG A 424 27.97 30.80 33.93
CA ARG A 424 27.58 31.41 32.66
C ARG A 424 26.09 31.67 32.68
N GLU A 425 25.73 32.87 32.27
CA GLU A 425 24.34 33.28 32.14
C GLU A 425 24.08 33.75 30.71
N TYR A 426 23.01 33.36 30.13
CA TYR A 426 22.54 33.85 28.84
C TYR A 426 21.04 33.74 28.76
N SER A 427 20.44 34.54 27.85
CA SER A 427 19.01 34.53 27.59
C SER A 427 18.74 33.90 26.23
N THR A 428 17.86 32.90 26.16
CA THR A 428 17.51 32.19 24.93
C THR A 428 16.01 32.13 24.75
N GLY A 429 15.54 32.15 23.48
CA GLY A 429 14.17 31.83 23.17
C GLY A 429 13.94 30.33 23.33
N PHE A 430 12.77 29.94 23.76
CA PHE A 430 12.36 28.54 23.87
C PHE A 430 11.17 28.26 22.96
N GLU A 431 11.46 27.58 21.84
CA GLU A 431 10.46 27.29 20.80
C GLU A 431 9.54 26.10 21.13
N GLY A 432 9.85 25.36 22.20
CA GLY A 432 9.12 24.14 22.57
C GLY A 432 9.55 22.88 21.80
N VAL A 433 9.15 21.73 22.32
CA VAL A 433 9.54 20.41 21.76
C VAL A 433 8.99 20.22 20.35
N VAL A 434 7.71 20.53 20.16
CA VAL A 434 6.99 20.32 18.88
C VAL A 434 7.65 21.11 17.75
N ARG A 435 7.86 22.41 17.95
CA ARG A 435 8.49 23.27 16.91
C ARG A 435 9.94 22.88 16.66
N THR A 436 10.67 22.51 17.72
CA THR A 436 12.06 22.02 17.59
C THR A 436 12.15 20.78 16.72
N LEU A 437 11.28 19.80 16.94
CA LEU A 437 11.28 18.54 16.18
C LEU A 437 10.86 18.77 14.73
N MET A 438 9.80 19.57 14.48
CA MET A 438 9.34 19.92 13.13
C MET A 438 10.45 20.63 12.35
N ARG A 439 11.06 21.68 12.93
CA ARG A 439 12.15 22.39 12.26
C ARG A 439 13.33 21.49 11.93
N ARG A 440 13.74 20.62 12.87
CA ARG A 440 14.84 19.68 12.62
C ARG A 440 14.51 18.62 11.59
N HIS A 441 13.26 18.18 11.51
CA HIS A 441 12.78 17.29 10.45
C HIS A 441 12.91 17.96 9.07
N ASP A 442 12.51 19.25 8.97
CA ASP A 442 12.52 19.97 7.71
C ASP A 442 13.94 20.40 7.27
N GLU A 443 14.83 20.67 8.22
CA GLU A 443 16.21 21.11 7.96
C GLU A 443 17.20 19.96 7.70
N THR A 444 16.84 18.70 8.00
CA THR A 444 17.80 17.59 7.88
C THR A 444 17.78 16.96 6.49
N ASP A 445 18.97 16.74 5.91
CA ASP A 445 19.16 15.99 4.66
C ASP A 445 19.37 14.47 4.89
N SER A 446 19.50 14.06 6.16
CA SER A 446 19.73 12.66 6.51
C SER A 446 18.44 11.88 6.61
N ASP A 447 18.23 10.88 5.74
CA ASP A 447 17.07 9.98 5.79
C ASP A 447 16.90 9.27 7.13
N GLN A 448 18.00 8.90 7.78
CA GLN A 448 17.97 8.28 9.10
C GLN A 448 17.45 9.25 10.17
N MET A 449 17.86 10.52 10.11
CA MET A 449 17.37 11.54 11.04
C MET A 449 15.92 11.93 10.74
N LYS A 450 15.52 11.99 9.47
CA LYS A 450 14.10 12.16 9.10
C LYS A 450 13.24 11.06 9.70
N GLN A 451 13.60 9.80 9.51
CA GLN A 451 12.90 8.66 10.12
C GLN A 451 12.87 8.71 11.64
N TYR A 452 13.94 9.20 12.26
CA TYR A 452 13.97 9.40 13.71
C TYR A 452 12.95 10.45 14.16
N TYR A 453 12.84 11.60 13.50
CA TYR A 453 11.84 12.61 13.84
C TYR A 453 10.43 12.16 13.48
N GLU A 454 10.24 11.49 12.35
CA GLU A 454 8.96 10.90 11.94
C GLU A 454 8.42 9.86 12.94
N SER A 455 9.32 9.21 13.70
CA SER A 455 8.89 8.27 14.75
C SER A 455 8.13 8.93 15.93
N TYR A 456 8.17 10.26 16.02
CA TYR A 456 7.40 11.06 16.97
C TYR A 456 6.19 11.74 16.33
N MET A 457 5.88 11.44 15.06
CA MET A 457 4.81 12.06 14.30
C MET A 457 3.67 11.07 14.04
N ARG A 458 2.49 11.64 13.89
CA ARG A 458 1.27 10.92 13.46
C ARG A 458 0.73 11.54 12.19
N GLU A 459 0.18 10.71 11.30
CA GLU A 459 -0.60 11.19 10.16
C GLU A 459 -1.98 11.67 10.64
N VAL A 460 -2.23 12.97 10.52
CA VAL A 460 -3.50 13.59 10.88
C VAL A 460 -4.22 14.04 9.61
N PRO A 461 -5.51 13.75 9.42
CA PRO A 461 -6.25 14.25 8.27
C PRO A 461 -6.13 15.77 8.14
N CYS A 462 -5.87 16.26 6.94
CA CYS A 462 -5.75 17.69 6.68
C CYS A 462 -7.04 18.42 7.06
N GLN A 463 -6.95 19.45 7.88
CA GLN A 463 -8.11 20.17 8.39
C GLN A 463 -8.89 20.92 7.31
N ALA A 464 -8.21 21.39 6.24
CA ALA A 464 -8.86 22.11 5.16
C ALA A 464 -9.68 21.22 4.22
N CYS A 465 -9.18 20.01 3.88
CA CYS A 465 -9.88 19.10 2.99
C CYS A 465 -10.45 17.86 3.69
N HIS A 466 -10.30 17.74 5.01
CA HIS A 466 -10.77 16.59 5.80
C HIS A 466 -10.35 15.22 5.24
N GLY A 467 -9.13 15.14 4.67
CA GLY A 467 -8.61 13.92 4.06
C GLY A 467 -8.96 13.74 2.56
N ARG A 468 -9.86 14.56 2.00
CA ARG A 468 -10.40 14.42 0.64
C ARG A 468 -9.44 14.86 -0.48
N ARG A 469 -8.27 15.43 -0.16
CA ARG A 469 -7.14 15.77 -1.06
C ARG A 469 -7.39 16.93 -2.04
N LEU A 470 -8.65 17.27 -2.33
CA LEU A 470 -9.06 18.27 -3.31
C LEU A 470 -9.48 19.58 -2.65
N ARG A 471 -9.53 20.67 -3.45
CA ARG A 471 -10.07 21.97 -3.03
C ARG A 471 -11.57 21.89 -2.76
N PRO A 472 -12.13 22.71 -1.85
CA PRO A 472 -13.56 22.73 -1.57
C PRO A 472 -14.43 23.02 -2.81
N GLU A 473 -13.97 23.88 -3.73
CA GLU A 473 -14.69 24.22 -4.96
C GLU A 473 -14.80 23.03 -5.92
N VAL A 474 -13.78 22.18 -5.95
CA VAL A 474 -13.76 20.95 -6.73
C VAL A 474 -14.66 19.88 -6.12
N LEU A 475 -14.67 19.78 -4.80
CA LEU A 475 -15.55 18.87 -4.05
C LEU A 475 -17.03 19.26 -4.15
N ALA A 476 -17.31 20.53 -4.44
CA ALA A 476 -18.68 21.02 -4.65
C ALA A 476 -19.22 20.75 -6.08
N VAL A 477 -18.47 20.04 -6.93
CA VAL A 477 -18.97 19.55 -8.23
C VAL A 477 -19.49 18.13 -8.04
N THR A 478 -20.78 17.89 -8.34
CA THR A 478 -21.45 16.62 -8.10
C THR A 478 -21.96 15.99 -9.39
N VAL A 479 -22.06 14.65 -9.38
CA VAL A 479 -22.77 13.84 -10.37
C VAL A 479 -23.70 12.95 -9.57
N ASP A 480 -25.01 13.03 -9.84
CA ASP A 480 -26.05 12.34 -9.06
C ASP A 480 -25.89 12.61 -7.55
N ASP A 481 -25.79 13.90 -7.19
CA ASP A 481 -25.57 14.45 -5.85
C ASP A 481 -24.29 14.02 -5.11
N GLU A 482 -23.44 13.17 -5.68
CA GLU A 482 -22.19 12.71 -5.08
C GLU A 482 -20.98 13.48 -5.66
N SER A 483 -20.04 13.89 -4.82
CA SER A 483 -18.75 14.41 -5.26
C SER A 483 -17.81 13.29 -5.71
N ILE A 484 -16.76 13.63 -6.47
CA ILE A 484 -15.73 12.64 -6.86
C ILE A 484 -15.06 11.99 -5.63
N ALA A 485 -14.94 12.72 -4.52
CA ALA A 485 -14.37 12.18 -3.29
C ALA A 485 -15.35 11.22 -2.59
N ASP A 486 -16.65 11.53 -2.57
CA ASP A 486 -17.66 10.65 -1.99
C ASP A 486 -17.71 9.31 -2.73
N VAL A 487 -17.68 9.34 -4.07
CA VAL A 487 -17.60 8.12 -4.91
C VAL A 487 -16.31 7.34 -4.63
N CYS A 488 -15.17 8.03 -4.43
CA CYS A 488 -13.91 7.36 -4.11
C CYS A 488 -13.88 6.77 -2.69
N ASP A 489 -14.64 7.31 -1.77
CA ASP A 489 -14.75 6.83 -0.38
C ASP A 489 -15.75 5.66 -0.24
N MET A 490 -16.58 5.40 -1.26
CA MET A 490 -17.38 4.19 -1.36
C MET A 490 -16.50 2.95 -1.54
N SER A 491 -16.96 1.79 -1.05
CA SER A 491 -16.37 0.51 -1.42
C SER A 491 -16.55 0.24 -2.92
N ALA A 492 -15.68 -0.57 -3.53
CA ALA A 492 -15.77 -0.90 -4.97
C ALA A 492 -17.15 -1.46 -5.35
N GLU A 493 -17.76 -2.25 -4.45
CA GLU A 493 -19.12 -2.77 -4.62
C GLU A 493 -20.17 -1.65 -4.66
N ARG A 494 -20.10 -0.69 -3.71
CA ARG A 494 -21.01 0.46 -3.67
C ARG A 494 -20.79 1.40 -4.86
N SER A 495 -19.54 1.66 -5.23
CA SER A 495 -19.21 2.45 -6.42
C SER A 495 -19.75 1.79 -7.70
N LEU A 496 -19.69 0.44 -7.79
CA LEU A 496 -20.28 -0.29 -8.91
C LEU A 496 -21.82 -0.20 -8.92
N ALA A 497 -22.44 -0.27 -7.76
CA ALA A 497 -23.90 -0.09 -7.64
C ALA A 497 -24.31 1.32 -8.04
N TRP A 498 -23.57 2.35 -7.60
CA TRP A 498 -23.81 3.75 -7.97
C TRP A 498 -23.68 3.96 -9.48
N ILE A 499 -22.58 3.50 -10.12
CA ILE A 499 -22.38 3.68 -11.58
C ILE A 499 -23.41 2.90 -12.42
N ASN A 500 -23.95 1.80 -11.89
CA ASN A 500 -25.02 1.04 -12.55
C ASN A 500 -26.38 1.73 -12.45
N GLY A 501 -26.62 2.46 -11.36
CA GLY A 501 -27.84 3.26 -11.13
C GLY A 501 -27.82 4.64 -11.78
N LEU A 502 -26.68 5.07 -12.34
CA LEU A 502 -26.51 6.40 -12.89
C LEU A 502 -27.37 6.60 -14.15
N GLU A 503 -28.37 7.45 -14.05
CA GLU A 503 -29.25 7.85 -15.15
C GLU A 503 -28.78 9.19 -15.71
N LEU A 504 -28.17 9.17 -16.91
CA LEU A 504 -27.75 10.36 -17.64
C LEU A 504 -28.67 10.59 -18.84
N GLU A 505 -29.12 11.81 -19.01
CA GLU A 505 -30.02 12.19 -20.11
C GLU A 505 -29.35 13.11 -21.16
N GLY A 506 -29.89 13.11 -22.36
CA GLY A 506 -29.53 14.04 -23.44
C GLY A 506 -28.07 13.93 -23.88
N SER A 507 -27.37 15.06 -23.97
CA SER A 507 -25.96 15.13 -24.41
C SER A 507 -25.00 14.50 -23.41
N ALA A 508 -25.34 14.53 -22.11
CA ALA A 508 -24.52 13.92 -21.06
C ALA A 508 -24.42 12.40 -21.24
N ALA A 509 -25.53 11.74 -21.58
CA ALA A 509 -25.56 10.29 -21.86
C ALA A 509 -24.66 9.91 -23.05
N GLN A 510 -24.66 10.72 -24.11
CA GLN A 510 -23.82 10.48 -25.29
C GLN A 510 -22.33 10.67 -25.00
N ILE A 511 -21.97 11.69 -24.20
CA ILE A 511 -20.58 12.01 -23.85
C ILE A 511 -20.01 11.00 -22.85
N ALA A 512 -20.78 10.60 -21.84
CA ALA A 512 -20.31 9.77 -20.74
C ALA A 512 -20.46 8.27 -20.98
N GLY A 513 -21.21 7.82 -21.98
CA GLY A 513 -21.54 6.39 -22.20
C GLY A 513 -20.33 5.46 -22.22
N GLU A 514 -19.28 5.79 -23.00
CA GLU A 514 -18.06 4.98 -23.03
C GLU A 514 -17.26 5.09 -21.74
N VAL A 515 -17.24 6.24 -21.07
CA VAL A 515 -16.57 6.45 -19.79
C VAL A 515 -17.22 5.61 -18.68
N VAL A 516 -18.55 5.62 -18.62
CA VAL A 516 -19.34 4.82 -17.66
C VAL A 516 -19.11 3.32 -17.89
N LYS A 517 -19.06 2.88 -19.15
CA LYS A 517 -18.77 1.49 -19.50
C LYS A 517 -17.39 1.04 -19.01
N GLU A 518 -16.37 1.88 -19.18
CA GLU A 518 -15.00 1.60 -18.71
C GLU A 518 -14.91 1.56 -17.18
N ILE A 519 -15.54 2.52 -16.47
CA ILE A 519 -15.60 2.52 -15.00
C ILE A 519 -16.29 1.25 -14.50
N ARG A 520 -17.44 0.89 -15.10
CA ARG A 520 -18.21 -0.30 -14.75
C ARG A 520 -17.39 -1.58 -14.91
N ALA A 521 -16.68 -1.72 -16.04
CA ALA A 521 -15.84 -2.88 -16.30
C ALA A 521 -14.72 -3.02 -15.26
N ARG A 522 -13.99 -1.91 -14.96
CA ARG A 522 -12.89 -1.94 -14.00
C ARG A 522 -13.35 -2.19 -12.55
N LEU A 523 -14.47 -1.58 -12.15
CA LEU A 523 -15.07 -1.85 -10.82
C LEU A 523 -15.57 -3.31 -10.72
N GLY A 524 -16.14 -3.84 -11.82
CA GLY A 524 -16.53 -5.25 -11.92
C GLY A 524 -15.33 -6.18 -11.67
N PHE A 525 -14.20 -5.92 -12.34
CA PHE A 525 -13.00 -6.74 -12.15
C PHE A 525 -12.42 -6.65 -10.73
N LEU A 526 -12.49 -5.49 -10.05
CA LEU A 526 -12.11 -5.39 -8.64
C LEU A 526 -13.01 -6.29 -7.75
N ASN A 527 -14.30 -6.35 -8.04
CA ASN A 527 -15.22 -7.21 -7.31
C ASN A 527 -14.95 -8.70 -7.60
N ASP A 528 -14.65 -9.05 -8.85
CA ASP A 528 -14.40 -10.42 -9.29
C ASP A 528 -13.12 -11.01 -8.67
N VAL A 529 -12.09 -10.17 -8.42
CA VAL A 529 -10.87 -10.60 -7.72
C VAL A 529 -10.99 -10.53 -6.17
N GLY A 530 -12.21 -10.34 -5.64
CA GLY A 530 -12.46 -10.34 -4.19
C GLY A 530 -11.99 -9.07 -3.46
N LEU A 531 -11.93 -7.92 -4.15
CA LEU A 531 -11.56 -6.62 -3.59
C LEU A 531 -12.75 -5.66 -3.45
N ASN A 532 -13.95 -6.19 -3.40
CA ASN A 532 -15.22 -5.46 -3.31
C ASN A 532 -15.31 -4.50 -2.10
N TYR A 533 -14.59 -4.80 -1.02
CA TYR A 533 -14.55 -4.01 0.21
C TYR A 533 -13.59 -2.80 0.17
N LEU A 534 -12.67 -2.73 -0.80
CA LEU A 534 -11.71 -1.63 -0.90
C LEU A 534 -12.38 -0.34 -1.37
N THR A 535 -11.96 0.79 -0.79
CA THR A 535 -12.33 2.12 -1.30
C THR A 535 -11.31 2.60 -2.34
N LEU A 536 -11.77 3.37 -3.33
CA LEU A 536 -10.89 3.93 -4.36
C LEU A 536 -9.92 4.98 -3.79
N SER A 537 -10.30 5.65 -2.68
CA SER A 537 -9.49 6.64 -1.96
C SER A 537 -8.35 6.02 -1.14
N ARG A 538 -8.41 4.69 -0.86
CA ARG A 538 -7.41 4.01 -0.02
C ARG A 538 -6.01 4.16 -0.57
N ALA A 539 -5.09 4.62 0.28
CA ALA A 539 -3.70 4.86 -0.11
C ALA A 539 -2.97 3.53 -0.42
N ALA A 540 -2.24 3.48 -1.52
CA ALA A 540 -1.51 2.29 -1.98
C ALA A 540 -0.52 1.72 -0.94
N LYS A 541 0.11 2.59 -0.14
CA LYS A 541 1.04 2.19 0.93
C LYS A 541 0.41 1.37 2.06
N THR A 542 -0.92 1.39 2.17
CA THR A 542 -1.69 0.67 3.21
C THR A 542 -2.20 -0.68 2.75
N LEU A 543 -1.98 -1.04 1.49
CA LEU A 543 -2.39 -2.31 0.91
C LEU A 543 -1.47 -3.43 1.37
N SER A 544 -2.03 -4.59 1.63
CA SER A 544 -1.27 -5.83 1.76
C SER A 544 -0.66 -6.25 0.41
N GLY A 545 0.37 -7.10 0.44
CA GLY A 545 0.98 -7.61 -0.80
C GLY A 545 -0.03 -8.28 -1.73
N GLY A 546 -0.92 -9.12 -1.18
CA GLY A 546 -1.97 -9.78 -1.95
C GLY A 546 -3.04 -8.82 -2.50
N GLU A 547 -3.45 -7.79 -1.74
CA GLU A 547 -4.36 -6.75 -2.25
C GLU A 547 -3.74 -6.00 -3.43
N ALA A 548 -2.48 -5.57 -3.32
CA ALA A 548 -1.78 -4.87 -4.39
C ALA A 548 -1.62 -5.73 -5.66
N GLN A 549 -1.33 -7.02 -5.49
CA GLN A 549 -1.21 -7.98 -6.60
C GLN A 549 -2.55 -8.16 -7.32
N ARG A 550 -3.65 -8.35 -6.57
CA ARG A 550 -5.00 -8.49 -7.17
C ARG A 550 -5.49 -7.22 -7.86
N ILE A 551 -5.13 -6.03 -7.34
CA ILE A 551 -5.41 -4.77 -8.04
C ILE A 551 -4.71 -4.75 -9.41
N ARG A 552 -3.44 -5.18 -9.49
CA ARG A 552 -2.74 -5.28 -10.78
C ARG A 552 -3.39 -6.31 -11.70
N LEU A 553 -3.78 -7.47 -11.16
CA LEU A 553 -4.50 -8.49 -11.92
C LEU A 553 -5.79 -7.91 -12.51
N ALA A 554 -6.61 -7.23 -11.69
CA ALA A 554 -7.85 -6.58 -12.15
C ALA A 554 -7.57 -5.52 -13.24
N THR A 555 -6.50 -4.73 -13.11
CA THR A 555 -6.11 -3.74 -14.11
C THR A 555 -5.68 -4.39 -15.42
N GLN A 556 -4.94 -5.50 -15.37
CA GLN A 556 -4.51 -6.22 -16.57
C GLN A 556 -5.67 -6.91 -17.30
N ILE A 557 -6.61 -7.49 -16.57
CA ILE A 557 -7.86 -8.06 -17.14
C ILE A 557 -8.66 -6.95 -17.83
N GLY A 558 -8.76 -5.78 -17.16
CA GLY A 558 -9.42 -4.60 -17.72
C GLY A 558 -8.83 -4.08 -19.03
N SER A 559 -7.55 -4.40 -19.31
CA SER A 559 -6.92 -4.03 -20.57
C SER A 559 -7.43 -4.83 -21.78
N GLY A 560 -8.10 -5.98 -21.56
CA GLY A 560 -8.65 -6.82 -22.61
C GLY A 560 -7.62 -7.43 -23.57
N LEU A 561 -6.36 -7.55 -23.13
CA LEU A 561 -5.29 -8.11 -23.97
C LEU A 561 -5.52 -9.59 -24.25
N VAL A 562 -5.28 -9.99 -25.49
CA VAL A 562 -5.44 -11.35 -26.00
C VAL A 562 -4.13 -11.88 -26.55
N GLY A 563 -3.85 -13.17 -26.36
CA GLY A 563 -2.61 -13.79 -26.85
C GLY A 563 -1.37 -13.45 -26.03
N VAL A 564 -1.54 -13.02 -24.78
CA VAL A 564 -0.48 -12.68 -23.84
C VAL A 564 -0.18 -13.86 -22.92
N MET A 565 1.05 -13.95 -22.45
CA MET A 565 1.45 -14.87 -21.39
C MET A 565 1.52 -14.14 -20.07
N TYR A 566 0.59 -14.43 -19.16
CA TYR A 566 0.59 -13.90 -17.80
C TYR A 566 1.34 -14.85 -16.87
N VAL A 567 2.30 -14.31 -16.12
CA VAL A 567 3.04 -15.05 -15.09
C VAL A 567 2.67 -14.48 -13.73
N LEU A 568 2.01 -15.28 -12.90
CA LEU A 568 1.48 -14.88 -11.61
C LEU A 568 2.22 -15.61 -10.48
N ASP A 569 2.59 -14.87 -9.42
CA ASP A 569 3.26 -15.40 -8.23
C ASP A 569 2.27 -15.49 -7.08
N GLU A 570 1.81 -16.70 -6.77
CA GLU A 570 0.93 -17.02 -5.65
C GLU A 570 -0.28 -16.07 -5.49
N PRO A 571 -1.15 -15.94 -6.51
CA PRO A 571 -2.24 -14.98 -6.50
C PRO A 571 -3.31 -15.25 -5.43
N SER A 572 -3.38 -16.46 -4.85
CA SER A 572 -4.30 -16.86 -3.78
C SER A 572 -3.88 -16.35 -2.38
N ILE A 573 -2.71 -15.72 -2.26
CA ILE A 573 -2.15 -15.27 -0.98
C ILE A 573 -3.12 -14.35 -0.21
N GLY A 574 -3.32 -14.68 1.09
CA GLY A 574 -4.15 -13.89 2.00
C GLY A 574 -5.64 -13.92 1.66
N LEU A 575 -6.08 -14.87 0.83
CA LEU A 575 -7.48 -15.09 0.51
C LEU A 575 -8.12 -16.12 1.43
N HIS A 576 -9.34 -15.81 1.84
CA HIS A 576 -10.25 -16.82 2.34
C HIS A 576 -10.71 -17.73 1.21
N GLN A 577 -11.03 -19.01 1.47
CA GLN A 577 -11.43 -19.97 0.43
C GLN A 577 -12.59 -19.49 -0.44
N ARG A 578 -13.58 -18.79 0.13
CA ARG A 578 -14.67 -18.15 -0.61
C ARG A 578 -14.16 -17.17 -1.68
N ASP A 579 -13.17 -16.38 -1.34
CA ASP A 579 -12.61 -15.36 -2.25
C ASP A 579 -11.67 -16.00 -3.28
N ASN A 580 -11.04 -17.13 -2.92
CA ASN A 580 -10.22 -17.94 -3.82
C ASN A 580 -11.03 -18.56 -4.96
N GLU A 581 -12.25 -19.06 -4.70
CA GLU A 581 -13.15 -19.55 -5.74
C GLU A 581 -13.45 -18.48 -6.80
N ARG A 582 -13.65 -17.22 -6.38
CA ARG A 582 -13.86 -16.08 -7.30
C ARG A 582 -12.61 -15.80 -8.14
N LEU A 583 -11.44 -15.80 -7.50
CA LEU A 583 -10.16 -15.62 -8.20
C LEU A 583 -9.94 -16.68 -9.27
N ILE A 584 -10.18 -17.96 -8.96
CA ILE A 584 -10.07 -19.06 -9.92
C ILE A 584 -11.01 -18.83 -11.12
N GLY A 585 -12.26 -18.41 -10.86
CA GLY A 585 -13.21 -18.04 -11.92
C GLY A 585 -12.68 -16.92 -12.82
N THR A 586 -12.05 -15.92 -12.24
CA THR A 586 -11.42 -14.80 -12.95
C THR A 586 -10.23 -15.25 -13.81
N LEU A 587 -9.38 -16.13 -13.27
CA LEU A 587 -8.24 -16.72 -14.00
C LEU A 587 -8.74 -17.56 -15.19
N HIS A 588 -9.79 -18.34 -15.01
CA HIS A 588 -10.42 -19.07 -16.12
C HIS A 588 -10.97 -18.13 -17.21
N HIS A 589 -11.62 -17.03 -16.81
CA HIS A 589 -12.07 -16.02 -17.77
C HIS A 589 -10.90 -15.44 -18.58
N LEU A 590 -9.80 -15.08 -17.90
CA LEU A 590 -8.60 -14.54 -18.55
C LEU A 590 -7.97 -15.56 -19.54
N ARG A 591 -7.95 -16.86 -19.17
CA ARG A 591 -7.56 -17.96 -20.05
C ARG A 591 -8.47 -18.06 -21.28
N ASP A 592 -9.77 -18.00 -21.06
CA ASP A 592 -10.80 -18.19 -22.11
C ASP A 592 -10.81 -17.06 -23.14
N LEU A 593 -10.21 -15.91 -22.80
CA LEU A 593 -9.88 -14.85 -23.75
C LEU A 593 -8.74 -15.21 -24.72
N GLY A 594 -8.12 -16.39 -24.58
CA GLY A 594 -7.03 -16.86 -25.43
C GLY A 594 -5.63 -16.54 -24.92
N ASN A 595 -5.49 -16.38 -23.59
CA ASN A 595 -4.21 -16.11 -22.94
C ASN A 595 -3.60 -17.38 -22.33
N THR A 596 -2.28 -17.43 -22.24
CA THR A 596 -1.55 -18.45 -21.48
C THR A 596 -1.32 -17.94 -20.07
N LEU A 597 -1.77 -18.68 -19.05
CA LEU A 597 -1.55 -18.36 -17.66
C LEU A 597 -0.52 -19.31 -17.05
N ILE A 598 0.58 -18.76 -16.57
CA ILE A 598 1.57 -19.49 -15.76
C ILE A 598 1.38 -19.01 -14.32
N VAL A 599 0.95 -19.91 -13.45
CA VAL A 599 0.64 -19.59 -12.05
C VAL A 599 1.54 -20.40 -11.14
N VAL A 600 2.41 -19.73 -10.39
CA VAL A 600 3.16 -20.37 -9.31
C VAL A 600 2.24 -20.47 -8.11
N GLU A 601 1.90 -21.68 -7.66
CA GLU A 601 0.90 -21.86 -6.60
C GLU A 601 1.11 -23.08 -5.71
N HIS A 602 0.56 -22.97 -4.51
CA HIS A 602 0.56 -24.00 -3.49
C HIS A 602 -0.86 -24.36 -3.00
N ASP A 603 -1.85 -23.60 -3.42
CA ASP A 603 -3.25 -23.81 -3.04
C ASP A 603 -3.85 -25.01 -3.74
N GLU A 604 -4.49 -25.89 -2.98
CA GLU A 604 -5.06 -27.15 -3.49
C GLU A 604 -6.15 -26.92 -4.53
N ASP A 605 -7.06 -25.94 -4.30
CA ASP A 605 -8.17 -25.67 -5.20
C ASP A 605 -7.67 -25.11 -6.53
N THR A 606 -6.67 -24.23 -6.49
CA THR A 606 -6.04 -23.70 -7.70
C THR A 606 -5.35 -24.81 -8.51
N ILE A 607 -4.61 -25.71 -7.85
CA ILE A 607 -3.94 -26.86 -8.49
C ILE A 607 -4.97 -27.79 -9.15
N ARG A 608 -6.08 -28.11 -8.45
CA ARG A 608 -7.12 -29.00 -8.94
C ARG A 608 -7.89 -28.43 -10.13
N ASN A 609 -8.05 -27.10 -10.19
CA ASN A 609 -8.75 -26.37 -11.23
C ASN A 609 -7.85 -25.98 -12.42
N ALA A 610 -6.55 -26.29 -12.38
CA ALA A 610 -5.64 -26.05 -13.48
C ALA A 610 -5.92 -26.99 -14.68
N ASP A 611 -5.65 -26.51 -15.89
CA ASP A 611 -5.64 -27.36 -17.10
C ASP A 611 -4.40 -28.26 -17.11
N TRP A 612 -3.26 -27.74 -16.63
CA TRP A 612 -1.97 -28.40 -16.64
C TRP A 612 -1.18 -28.08 -15.37
N VAL A 613 -0.48 -29.04 -14.85
CA VAL A 613 0.36 -28.90 -13.65
C VAL A 613 1.79 -29.34 -13.97
N ILE A 614 2.74 -28.55 -13.52
CA ILE A 614 4.16 -28.84 -13.54
C ILE A 614 4.64 -28.83 -12.08
N ASP A 615 5.06 -30.00 -11.58
CA ASP A 615 5.60 -30.13 -10.23
C ASP A 615 7.12 -30.21 -10.27
N ILE A 616 7.79 -29.28 -9.57
CA ILE A 616 9.23 -29.12 -9.52
C ILE A 616 9.75 -29.57 -8.16
N GLY A 617 10.68 -30.52 -8.18
CA GLY A 617 11.19 -31.15 -6.98
C GLY A 617 12.46 -31.94 -7.24
N PRO A 618 12.61 -33.09 -6.55
CA PRO A 618 11.77 -33.61 -5.47
C PRO A 618 12.01 -32.90 -4.12
N GLY A 619 13.10 -32.14 -3.99
CA GLY A 619 13.52 -31.41 -2.80
C GLY A 619 13.54 -29.91 -2.99
N ALA A 620 14.23 -29.20 -2.11
CA ALA A 620 14.50 -27.77 -2.16
C ALA A 620 15.99 -27.48 -2.36
N GLY A 621 16.34 -26.30 -2.88
CA GLY A 621 17.74 -25.91 -3.14
C GLY A 621 18.44 -26.87 -4.09
N GLU A 622 19.61 -27.38 -3.71
CA GLU A 622 20.39 -28.32 -4.51
C GLU A 622 19.71 -29.68 -4.74
N HIS A 623 18.76 -30.05 -3.88
CA HIS A 623 17.95 -31.27 -4.00
C HIS A 623 16.69 -31.08 -4.86
N GLY A 624 16.44 -29.85 -5.34
CA GLY A 624 15.35 -29.50 -6.24
C GLY A 624 15.81 -29.38 -7.68
N GLY A 625 15.10 -28.59 -8.47
CA GLY A 625 15.44 -28.20 -9.83
C GLY A 625 15.14 -29.22 -10.91
N GLU A 626 14.41 -30.29 -10.59
CA GLU A 626 13.96 -31.33 -11.53
C GLU A 626 12.44 -31.26 -11.74
N VAL A 627 11.95 -31.53 -12.95
CA VAL A 627 10.52 -31.71 -13.19
C VAL A 627 10.14 -33.16 -12.80
N VAL A 628 9.35 -33.30 -11.76
CA VAL A 628 8.88 -34.63 -11.28
C VAL A 628 7.54 -35.02 -11.90
N TYR A 629 6.74 -34.04 -12.29
CA TYR A 629 5.48 -34.21 -12.99
C TYR A 629 5.24 -33.07 -14.01
N SER A 630 4.75 -33.40 -15.19
CA SER A 630 4.18 -32.44 -16.14
C SER A 630 3.04 -33.12 -16.88
N GLY A 631 1.82 -32.62 -16.68
CA GLY A 631 0.62 -33.23 -17.29
C GLY A 631 -0.70 -32.59 -16.81
N PRO A 632 -1.85 -33.15 -17.24
CA PRO A 632 -3.16 -32.73 -16.80
C PRO A 632 -3.33 -32.79 -15.29
N ALA A 633 -3.90 -31.76 -14.65
CA ALA A 633 -3.99 -31.66 -13.17
C ALA A 633 -4.53 -32.93 -12.49
N ARG A 634 -5.48 -33.61 -13.10
CA ARG A 634 -6.11 -34.82 -12.55
C ARG A 634 -5.14 -35.99 -12.35
N LYS A 635 -4.06 -36.05 -13.11
CA LYS A 635 -3.11 -37.19 -13.10
C LYS A 635 -1.89 -36.97 -12.18
N ILE A 636 -1.77 -35.82 -11.52
CA ILE A 636 -0.65 -35.55 -10.59
C ILE A 636 -0.63 -36.55 -9.43
N THR A 637 -1.80 -37.09 -9.04
CA THR A 637 -1.92 -38.11 -8.00
C THR A 637 -1.27 -39.44 -8.35
N GLU A 638 -0.96 -39.68 -9.63
CA GLU A 638 -0.28 -40.86 -10.13
C GLU A 638 1.25 -40.73 -10.13
N ALA A 639 1.79 -39.51 -9.93
CA ALA A 639 3.22 -39.24 -9.99
C ALA A 639 3.95 -39.79 -8.76
N PRO A 640 4.95 -40.69 -8.93
CA PRO A 640 5.54 -41.44 -7.81
C PRO A 640 6.45 -40.58 -6.90
N ARG A 641 7.04 -39.49 -7.44
CA ARG A 641 7.96 -38.60 -6.70
C ARG A 641 7.33 -37.26 -6.33
N SER A 642 6.07 -37.06 -6.68
CA SER A 642 5.37 -35.80 -6.42
C SER A 642 4.86 -35.75 -4.98
N ILE A 643 5.50 -34.92 -4.14
CA ILE A 643 5.00 -34.65 -2.79
C ILE A 643 3.67 -33.92 -2.86
N THR A 644 3.51 -32.98 -3.77
CA THR A 644 2.23 -32.31 -4.07
C THR A 644 1.14 -33.34 -4.41
N GLY A 645 1.46 -34.28 -5.31
CA GLY A 645 0.55 -35.38 -5.69
C GLY A 645 0.17 -36.27 -4.52
N ASP A 646 1.07 -36.50 -3.56
CA ASP A 646 0.78 -37.28 -2.34
C ASP A 646 -0.25 -36.58 -1.46
N TYR A 647 -0.12 -35.24 -1.27
CA TYR A 647 -1.09 -34.45 -0.50
C TYR A 647 -2.44 -34.40 -1.18
N ILE A 648 -2.48 -34.10 -2.49
CA ILE A 648 -3.73 -34.06 -3.29
C ILE A 648 -4.44 -35.43 -3.31
N ALA A 649 -3.68 -36.55 -3.30
CA ALA A 649 -4.21 -37.90 -3.23
C ALA A 649 -4.64 -38.33 -1.81
N GLY A 650 -4.37 -37.52 -0.78
CA GLY A 650 -4.64 -37.87 0.62
C GLY A 650 -3.69 -38.94 1.21
N ARG A 651 -2.63 -39.35 0.45
CA ARG A 651 -1.59 -40.26 0.98
C ARG A 651 -0.75 -39.61 2.09
N ARG A 652 -0.56 -38.29 2.00
CA ARG A 652 -0.02 -37.45 3.04
C ARG A 652 -1.08 -36.44 3.45
N LYS A 653 -1.21 -36.14 4.72
CA LYS A 653 -2.11 -35.11 5.24
C LYS A 653 -1.57 -34.51 6.53
N ILE A 654 -2.01 -33.33 6.84
CA ILE A 654 -1.83 -32.71 8.15
C ILE A 654 -2.97 -33.20 9.02
N GLU A 655 -2.63 -33.95 10.07
CA GLU A 655 -3.63 -34.59 10.94
C GLU A 655 -4.34 -33.54 11.81
N VAL A 656 -5.62 -33.79 12.11
CA VAL A 656 -6.37 -33.07 13.13
C VAL A 656 -5.84 -33.50 14.50
N PRO A 657 -5.50 -32.59 15.42
CA PRO A 657 -5.05 -32.97 16.75
C PRO A 657 -6.05 -33.88 17.47
N ALA A 658 -5.59 -34.97 18.03
CA ALA A 658 -6.44 -35.93 18.73
C ALA A 658 -7.14 -35.35 19.98
N ALA A 659 -6.58 -34.28 20.56
CA ALA A 659 -7.17 -33.55 21.68
C ALA A 659 -6.78 -32.08 21.59
N ARG A 660 -7.73 -31.18 21.92
CA ARG A 660 -7.49 -29.75 22.03
C ARG A 660 -7.03 -29.40 23.44
N ARG A 661 -6.13 -28.40 23.54
CA ARG A 661 -5.76 -27.83 24.86
C ARG A 661 -6.95 -27.12 25.47
N LYS A 662 -7.15 -27.25 26.77
CA LYS A 662 -8.28 -26.64 27.48
C LYS A 662 -8.03 -25.16 27.70
N THR A 663 -9.02 -24.34 27.37
CA THR A 663 -9.04 -22.91 27.71
C THR A 663 -9.47 -22.71 29.16
N HIS A 664 -8.94 -21.67 29.80
CA HIS A 664 -9.30 -21.28 31.17
C HIS A 664 -9.87 -19.87 31.18
N LYS A 665 -11.07 -19.65 31.70
CA LYS A 665 -11.75 -18.35 31.76
C LYS A 665 -10.96 -17.27 32.51
N THR A 666 -10.08 -17.63 33.43
CA THR A 666 -9.25 -16.68 34.19
C THR A 666 -7.90 -16.39 33.51
N LYS A 667 -7.47 -17.19 32.52
CA LYS A 667 -6.23 -17.04 31.78
C LYS A 667 -6.54 -16.57 30.36
N GLN A 668 -6.75 -15.29 30.19
CA GLN A 668 -7.09 -14.70 28.90
C GLN A 668 -6.66 -13.22 28.81
N LEU A 669 -6.32 -12.79 27.60
CA LEU A 669 -6.27 -11.39 27.23
C LEU A 669 -7.65 -10.98 26.73
N ARG A 670 -8.17 -9.84 27.19
CA ARG A 670 -9.47 -9.35 26.75
C ARG A 670 -9.34 -7.96 26.15
N VAL A 671 -9.64 -7.84 24.87
CA VAL A 671 -9.78 -6.56 24.18
C VAL A 671 -11.21 -6.06 24.37
N VAL A 672 -11.40 -4.85 24.87
CA VAL A 672 -12.70 -4.26 25.14
C VAL A 672 -12.89 -3.01 24.30
N GLY A 673 -14.00 -2.94 23.58
CA GLY A 673 -14.42 -1.76 22.83
C GLY A 673 -13.53 -1.45 21.61
N ALA A 674 -13.07 -2.46 20.90
CA ALA A 674 -12.30 -2.29 19.66
C ALA A 674 -13.17 -1.65 18.57
N ARG A 675 -12.76 -0.45 18.06
CA ARG A 675 -13.53 0.35 17.11
C ARG A 675 -12.66 1.08 16.08
N GLU A 676 -11.48 0.55 15.83
CA GLU A 676 -10.60 1.05 14.77
C GLU A 676 -11.06 0.54 13.41
N ASN A 677 -10.96 1.34 12.37
CA ASN A 677 -11.38 1.06 11.00
C ASN A 677 -12.84 0.54 10.96
N ASN A 678 -13.06 -0.67 10.45
CA ASN A 678 -14.39 -1.27 10.32
C ASN A 678 -14.89 -2.02 11.57
N LEU A 679 -14.12 -2.08 12.66
CA LEU A 679 -14.51 -2.82 13.86
C LEU A 679 -15.69 -2.15 14.59
N LYS A 680 -16.73 -2.92 14.89
CA LYS A 680 -17.99 -2.45 15.44
C LYS A 680 -18.06 -2.60 16.98
N ASN A 681 -17.15 -1.92 17.70
CA ASN A 681 -17.08 -1.89 19.17
C ASN A 681 -16.97 -3.29 19.79
N LEU A 682 -16.02 -4.09 19.32
CA LEU A 682 -15.88 -5.50 19.70
C LEU A 682 -15.33 -5.71 21.10
N ASN A 683 -15.82 -6.78 21.76
CA ASN A 683 -15.22 -7.37 22.95
C ASN A 683 -14.74 -8.78 22.60
N VAL A 684 -13.44 -9.04 22.69
CA VAL A 684 -12.81 -10.29 22.22
C VAL A 684 -11.93 -10.87 23.29
N ASN A 685 -12.03 -12.19 23.50
CA ASN A 685 -11.23 -12.92 24.47
C ASN A 685 -10.21 -13.81 23.75
N PHE A 686 -8.94 -13.63 24.10
CA PHE A 686 -7.84 -14.46 23.61
C PHE A 686 -7.35 -15.36 24.75
N PRO A 687 -7.66 -16.65 24.73
CA PRO A 687 -7.21 -17.57 25.78
C PRO A 687 -5.69 -17.72 25.76
N LEU A 688 -5.07 -17.74 26.95
CA LEU A 688 -3.62 -17.89 27.12
C LEU A 688 -3.19 -19.36 27.22
N GLY A 689 -1.97 -19.64 26.76
CA GLY A 689 -1.37 -20.98 26.81
C GLY A 689 -1.95 -21.98 25.78
N VAL A 690 -2.59 -21.48 24.74
CA VAL A 690 -3.18 -22.26 23.64
C VAL A 690 -2.81 -21.68 22.27
N PHE A 691 -3.08 -22.45 21.22
CA PHE A 691 -2.96 -22.03 19.83
C PHE A 691 -4.29 -21.43 19.35
N THR A 692 -4.35 -20.13 19.24
CA THR A 692 -5.53 -19.38 18.78
C THR A 692 -5.36 -18.95 17.31
N CYS A 693 -6.35 -19.26 16.49
CA CYS A 693 -6.41 -18.80 15.10
C CYS A 693 -7.47 -17.70 14.93
N VAL A 694 -7.12 -16.58 14.34
CA VAL A 694 -8.04 -15.48 13.98
C VAL A 694 -8.35 -15.61 12.50
N THR A 695 -9.61 -15.93 12.18
CA THR A 695 -10.08 -16.26 10.83
C THR A 695 -11.14 -15.29 10.34
N GLY A 696 -11.63 -15.49 9.13
CA GLY A 696 -12.71 -14.72 8.50
C GLY A 696 -12.34 -14.24 7.12
N VAL A 697 -13.33 -13.75 6.38
CA VAL A 697 -13.17 -13.29 5.00
C VAL A 697 -12.18 -12.13 4.88
N SER A 698 -11.68 -11.87 3.67
CA SER A 698 -10.78 -10.76 3.41
C SER A 698 -11.45 -9.42 3.76
N GLY A 699 -10.71 -8.52 4.43
CA GLY A 699 -11.26 -7.23 4.89
C GLY A 699 -12.21 -7.28 6.10
N SER A 700 -12.38 -8.43 6.78
CA SER A 700 -13.29 -8.54 7.94
C SER A 700 -12.79 -7.84 9.23
N GLY A 701 -11.54 -7.37 9.26
CA GLY A 701 -10.98 -6.62 10.40
C GLY A 701 -9.97 -7.39 11.24
N LYS A 702 -9.52 -8.60 10.83
CA LYS A 702 -8.54 -9.44 11.55
C LYS A 702 -7.25 -8.69 11.91
N SER A 703 -6.58 -8.14 10.92
CA SER A 703 -5.31 -7.40 11.11
C SER A 703 -5.52 -6.11 11.92
N THR A 704 -6.68 -5.47 11.82
CA THR A 704 -7.04 -4.32 12.66
C THR A 704 -7.13 -4.73 14.14
N LEU A 705 -7.82 -5.84 14.45
CA LEU A 705 -7.97 -6.34 15.81
C LEU A 705 -6.63 -6.77 16.42
N VAL A 706 -5.84 -7.55 15.68
CA VAL A 706 -4.62 -8.18 16.19
C VAL A 706 -3.41 -7.27 16.05
N ASN A 707 -3.12 -6.76 14.83
CA ASN A 707 -1.88 -6.03 14.54
C ASN A 707 -1.97 -4.54 14.91
N GLN A 708 -3.17 -3.91 14.85
CA GLN A 708 -3.32 -2.49 15.13
C GLN A 708 -3.81 -2.19 16.55
N ILE A 709 -4.43 -3.16 17.25
CA ILE A 709 -4.92 -2.95 18.62
C ILE A 709 -4.19 -3.84 19.62
N LEU A 710 -4.32 -5.16 19.51
CA LEU A 710 -3.79 -6.10 20.50
C LEU A 710 -2.26 -6.03 20.61
N TYR A 711 -1.56 -6.16 19.47
CA TYR A 711 -0.10 -6.14 19.44
C TYR A 711 0.50 -4.82 19.96
N PRO A 712 0.06 -3.63 19.53
CA PRO A 712 0.61 -2.37 20.03
C PRO A 712 0.46 -2.21 21.55
N VAL A 713 -0.70 -2.56 22.11
CA VAL A 713 -0.90 -2.51 23.58
C VAL A 713 0.03 -3.46 24.32
N LEU A 714 0.20 -4.69 23.81
CA LEU A 714 1.12 -5.65 24.42
C LEU A 714 2.58 -5.20 24.25
N ALA A 715 2.95 -4.68 23.08
CA ALA A 715 4.30 -4.22 22.79
C ALA A 715 4.71 -3.02 23.65
N ASP A 716 3.80 -2.08 23.85
CA ASP A 716 4.02 -0.95 24.73
C ASP A 716 4.21 -1.41 26.19
N LYS A 717 3.26 -2.17 26.73
CA LYS A 717 3.30 -2.58 28.15
C LYS A 717 4.38 -3.60 28.50
N LEU A 718 4.68 -4.55 27.60
CA LEU A 718 5.59 -5.67 27.90
C LEU A 718 6.99 -5.44 27.36
N ASN A 719 7.14 -4.76 26.24
CA ASN A 719 8.43 -4.57 25.57
C ASN A 719 8.90 -3.09 25.61
N GLY A 720 8.08 -2.15 26.11
CA GLY A 720 8.37 -0.72 26.09
C GLY A 720 8.44 -0.14 24.66
N ALA A 721 7.70 -0.72 23.73
CA ALA A 721 7.69 -0.26 22.34
C ALA A 721 6.74 0.94 22.18
N ARG A 722 7.15 1.92 21.39
CA ARG A 722 6.39 3.15 21.15
C ARG A 722 5.49 2.98 19.93
N ILE A 723 4.38 2.32 20.11
CA ILE A 723 3.42 2.08 19.04
C ILE A 723 2.05 2.52 19.55
N VAL A 724 1.42 3.48 18.88
CA VAL A 724 0.07 3.93 19.25
C VAL A 724 -0.93 2.87 18.83
N PRO A 725 -1.73 2.32 19.77
CA PRO A 725 -2.76 1.36 19.45
C PRO A 725 -3.96 2.01 18.77
N GLY A 726 -4.62 1.27 17.90
CA GLY A 726 -5.90 1.67 17.31
C GLY A 726 -6.98 1.91 18.35
N LYS A 727 -8.07 2.56 17.96
CA LYS A 727 -9.16 2.97 18.86
C LYS A 727 -9.80 1.79 19.56
N HIS A 728 -9.66 1.75 20.88
CA HIS A 728 -10.26 0.75 21.78
C HIS A 728 -10.54 1.38 23.14
N THR A 729 -11.18 0.65 24.04
CA THR A 729 -11.42 1.15 25.41
C THR A 729 -10.28 0.71 26.33
N ARG A 730 -9.96 -0.57 26.40
CA ARG A 730 -8.85 -1.14 27.20
C ARG A 730 -8.53 -2.56 26.79
N VAL A 731 -7.34 -3.05 27.20
CA VAL A 731 -6.94 -4.46 27.13
C VAL A 731 -6.65 -4.94 28.55
N GLU A 732 -7.30 -6.03 28.95
CA GLU A 732 -7.20 -6.65 30.27
C GLU A 732 -6.34 -7.91 30.22
N GLY A 733 -5.70 -8.29 31.34
CA GLY A 733 -4.94 -9.54 31.48
C GLY A 733 -3.51 -9.48 30.98
N VAL A 734 -2.97 -8.32 30.64
CA VAL A 734 -1.61 -8.13 30.15
C VAL A 734 -0.56 -8.52 31.19
N ASP A 735 -0.84 -8.36 32.46
CA ASP A 735 -0.03 -8.74 33.63
C ASP A 735 0.27 -10.24 33.70
N GLN A 736 -0.50 -11.07 33.03
CA GLN A 736 -0.27 -12.51 32.94
C GLN A 736 0.84 -12.89 31.92
N CYS A 737 1.28 -11.95 31.11
CA CYS A 737 2.29 -12.13 30.06
C CYS A 737 3.58 -11.40 30.43
N ASP A 738 4.70 -11.89 29.91
CA ASP A 738 6.03 -11.29 30.16
C ASP A 738 6.65 -10.66 28.91
N LYS A 739 6.25 -11.07 27.73
CA LYS A 739 6.79 -10.60 26.46
C LYS A 739 5.81 -10.81 25.32
N VAL A 740 5.79 -9.92 24.35
CA VAL A 740 5.14 -10.16 23.05
C VAL A 740 6.18 -10.21 21.94
N ILE A 741 5.99 -11.13 21.00
CA ILE A 741 6.80 -11.30 19.80
C ILE A 741 5.87 -11.23 18.60
N HIS A 742 6.13 -10.29 17.70
CA HIS A 742 5.40 -10.15 16.46
C HIS A 742 6.24 -10.61 15.28
N VAL A 743 5.70 -11.51 14.49
CA VAL A 743 6.33 -12.08 13.29
C VAL A 743 5.50 -11.65 12.09
N ASP A 744 5.93 -10.58 11.46
CA ASP A 744 5.31 -10.01 10.26
C ASP A 744 6.05 -10.40 8.97
N GLN A 745 5.45 -10.09 7.80
CA GLN A 745 6.00 -10.38 6.48
C GLN A 745 7.09 -9.38 6.02
N ASN A 746 7.43 -8.37 6.84
CA ASN A 746 8.47 -7.41 6.49
C ASN A 746 9.84 -8.09 6.33
N PRO A 747 10.68 -7.63 5.39
CA PRO A 747 12.03 -8.18 5.23
C PRO A 747 12.87 -8.06 6.52
N ILE A 748 13.80 -8.99 6.74
CA ILE A 748 14.75 -8.96 7.88
C ILE A 748 15.78 -7.84 7.77
N GLY A 749 15.80 -7.09 6.68
CA GLY A 749 16.64 -5.92 6.43
C GLY A 749 16.42 -5.38 5.03
N ARG A 750 16.83 -4.12 4.82
CA ARG A 750 16.62 -3.39 3.56
C ARG A 750 17.86 -3.37 2.65
N THR A 751 19.01 -3.83 3.15
CA THR A 751 20.28 -3.78 2.43
C THR A 751 20.82 -5.19 2.18
N PRO A 752 21.67 -5.39 1.16
CA PRO A 752 22.34 -6.67 0.90
C PRO A 752 23.21 -7.18 2.06
N ARG A 753 23.59 -6.31 3.01
CA ARG A 753 24.36 -6.69 4.21
C ARG A 753 23.55 -7.45 5.24
N SER A 754 22.24 -7.24 5.27
CA SER A 754 21.35 -8.03 6.11
C SER A 754 21.14 -9.40 5.49
N ASN A 755 21.31 -10.45 6.25
CA ASN A 755 21.17 -11.83 5.83
C ASN A 755 20.78 -12.74 7.01
N PRO A 756 20.38 -13.98 6.81
CA PRO A 756 20.01 -14.91 7.88
C PRO A 756 21.09 -15.08 8.95
N ALA A 757 22.37 -15.11 8.55
CA ALA A 757 23.48 -15.27 9.50
C ALA A 757 23.62 -14.09 10.46
N THR A 758 23.48 -12.85 9.95
CA THR A 758 23.59 -11.65 10.79
C THR A 758 22.34 -11.42 11.63
N TYR A 759 21.17 -11.66 11.08
CA TYR A 759 19.90 -11.46 11.77
C TYR A 759 19.73 -12.40 12.98
N THR A 760 20.08 -13.68 12.82
CA THR A 760 20.04 -14.66 13.91
C THR A 760 21.17 -14.46 14.92
N GLY A 761 22.22 -13.71 14.60
CA GLY A 761 23.40 -13.53 15.44
C GLY A 761 24.40 -14.70 15.39
N VAL A 762 24.19 -15.73 14.57
CA VAL A 762 25.13 -16.85 14.42
C VAL A 762 26.43 -16.39 13.79
N TRP A 763 26.42 -15.34 12.97
CA TRP A 763 27.61 -14.79 12.33
C TRP A 763 28.68 -14.34 13.31
N ASP A 764 28.29 -13.77 14.44
CA ASP A 764 29.23 -13.35 15.50
C ASP A 764 29.99 -14.54 16.13
N LYS A 765 29.32 -15.69 16.23
CA LYS A 765 29.93 -16.93 16.70
C LYS A 765 30.90 -17.50 15.69
N ILE A 766 30.52 -17.50 14.41
CA ILE A 766 31.35 -17.97 13.30
C ILE A 766 32.60 -17.09 13.17
N ARG A 767 32.48 -15.74 13.21
CA ARG A 767 33.63 -14.82 13.18
C ARG A 767 34.61 -15.06 14.32
N THR A 768 34.07 -15.32 15.50
CA THR A 768 34.89 -15.63 16.69
C THR A 768 35.66 -16.95 16.52
N LEU A 769 35.07 -17.94 15.85
CA LEU A 769 35.73 -19.20 15.51
C LEU A 769 36.85 -19.00 14.48
N PHE A 770 36.63 -18.25 13.42
CA PHE A 770 37.65 -17.92 12.43
C PHE A 770 38.83 -17.17 13.04
N ALA A 771 38.59 -16.22 13.96
CA ALA A 771 39.64 -15.52 14.67
C ALA A 771 40.52 -16.43 15.58
N LYS A 772 40.02 -17.61 15.93
CA LYS A 772 40.78 -18.62 16.71
C LYS A 772 41.58 -19.58 15.85
N THR A 773 41.51 -19.53 14.55
CA THR A 773 42.32 -20.37 13.67
C THR A 773 43.80 -20.00 13.80
N PRO A 774 44.73 -20.97 13.71
CA PRO A 774 46.18 -20.71 13.83
C PRO A 774 46.66 -19.61 12.87
N GLU A 775 46.17 -19.61 11.66
CA GLU A 775 46.52 -18.62 10.64
C GLU A 775 46.04 -17.21 10.97
N ALA A 776 44.82 -17.06 11.48
CA ALA A 776 44.28 -15.78 11.93
C ALA A 776 45.07 -15.22 13.13
N GLN A 777 45.46 -16.10 14.07
CA GLN A 777 46.28 -15.72 15.21
C GLN A 777 47.68 -15.25 14.81
N VAL A 778 48.34 -15.94 13.89
CA VAL A 778 49.66 -15.56 13.39
C VAL A 778 49.62 -14.21 12.67
N ARG A 779 48.53 -13.91 11.98
CA ARG A 779 48.34 -12.62 11.28
C ARG A 779 47.77 -11.51 12.21
N GLY A 780 47.45 -11.82 13.46
CA GLY A 780 46.84 -10.89 14.40
C GLY A 780 45.42 -10.49 14.06
N TYR A 781 44.65 -11.36 13.36
CA TYR A 781 43.29 -11.10 12.91
C TYR A 781 42.28 -11.39 14.03
N GLY A 782 41.66 -10.32 14.56
CA GLY A 782 40.55 -10.46 15.49
C GLY A 782 39.19 -10.71 14.77
N PRO A 783 38.10 -10.93 15.55
CA PRO A 783 36.75 -11.19 14.97
C PRO A 783 36.22 -10.07 14.02
N GLY A 784 36.69 -8.82 14.22
CA GLY A 784 36.34 -7.69 13.35
C GLY A 784 36.84 -7.84 11.91
N ARG A 785 37.95 -8.55 11.69
CA ARG A 785 38.51 -8.81 10.35
C ARG A 785 37.55 -9.63 9.50
N PHE A 786 36.80 -10.54 10.10
CA PHE A 786 35.85 -11.42 9.45
C PHE A 786 34.42 -10.81 9.39
N SER A 787 34.30 -9.49 9.59
CA SER A 787 33.05 -8.75 9.41
C SER A 787 33.05 -8.00 8.09
N PHE A 788 32.07 -8.25 7.24
CA PHE A 788 31.87 -7.49 6.01
C PHE A 788 31.30 -6.06 6.25
N ASN A 789 30.92 -5.73 7.49
CA ASN A 789 30.43 -4.40 7.87
C ASN A 789 31.57 -3.47 8.37
N VAL A 790 32.76 -4.00 8.68
CA VAL A 790 33.85 -3.24 9.31
C VAL A 790 35.02 -3.12 8.32
N LYS A 791 35.63 -1.94 8.25
CA LYS A 791 36.83 -1.73 7.46
C LYS A 791 37.98 -2.65 7.88
N GLY A 792 38.81 -3.01 6.91
CA GLY A 792 40.02 -3.83 7.10
C GLY A 792 39.92 -5.25 6.60
N GLY A 793 38.75 -5.93 6.69
CA GLY A 793 38.55 -7.28 6.14
C GLY A 793 37.59 -7.35 4.97
N ARG A 794 36.73 -6.37 4.80
CA ARG A 794 35.76 -6.30 3.70
C ARG A 794 36.39 -5.83 2.39
N CYS A 795 35.75 -6.14 1.27
CA CYS A 795 36.01 -5.48 0.01
C CYS A 795 35.65 -3.99 0.11
N GLU A 796 36.54 -3.09 -0.21
CA GLU A 796 36.30 -1.65 -0.08
C GLU A 796 35.62 -1.07 -1.35
N ALA A 797 35.62 -1.76 -2.49
CA ALA A 797 34.88 -1.32 -3.68
C ALA A 797 33.35 -1.41 -3.47
N CYS A 798 32.85 -2.55 -2.96
CA CYS A 798 31.42 -2.72 -2.65
C CYS A 798 31.10 -2.46 -1.17
N HIS A 799 32.06 -2.02 -0.38
CA HIS A 799 31.90 -1.81 1.07
C HIS A 799 31.34 -3.02 1.85
N GLY A 800 31.53 -4.24 1.31
CA GLY A 800 31.06 -5.49 1.90
C GLY A 800 29.63 -5.91 1.48
N ASP A 801 29.01 -5.20 0.55
CA ASP A 801 27.70 -5.57 0.01
C ASP A 801 27.77 -6.81 -0.89
N GLY A 802 28.93 -7.03 -1.55
CA GLY A 802 29.15 -8.07 -2.56
C GLY A 802 28.65 -7.63 -3.94
N THR A 803 27.73 -6.70 -4.00
CA THR A 803 27.10 -6.15 -5.21
C THR A 803 27.25 -4.64 -5.26
N LEU A 804 27.18 -4.06 -6.44
CA LEU A 804 27.09 -2.62 -6.68
C LEU A 804 25.65 -2.29 -7.06
N LYS A 805 25.07 -1.29 -6.41
CA LYS A 805 23.75 -0.78 -6.72
C LYS A 805 23.83 0.23 -7.85
N ILE A 806 23.14 -0.02 -8.95
CA ILE A 806 22.95 0.91 -10.05
C ILE A 806 21.55 1.51 -9.91
N GLU A 807 21.49 2.81 -9.56
CA GLU A 807 20.23 3.52 -9.44
C GLU A 807 19.67 3.87 -10.81
N MET A 808 18.45 3.43 -11.07
CA MET A 808 17.71 3.65 -12.31
C MET A 808 16.55 4.61 -12.02
N ASN A 809 16.61 5.86 -12.53
CA ASN A 809 15.65 6.93 -12.19
C ASN A 809 14.16 6.61 -12.39
N PHE A 810 13.82 5.69 -13.28
CA PHE A 810 12.43 5.33 -13.63
C PHE A 810 12.14 3.82 -13.55
N LEU A 811 13.14 3.01 -13.24
CA LEU A 811 13.07 1.55 -13.13
C LEU A 811 13.55 1.10 -11.75
N PRO A 812 13.24 -0.12 -11.31
CA PRO A 812 13.82 -0.68 -10.10
C PRO A 812 15.35 -0.68 -10.16
N ASP A 813 15.99 -0.42 -9.02
CA ASP A 813 17.46 -0.45 -8.90
C ASP A 813 17.99 -1.83 -9.29
N VAL A 814 19.09 -1.85 -10.05
CA VAL A 814 19.77 -3.08 -10.46
C VAL A 814 20.98 -3.32 -9.56
N TYR A 815 21.16 -4.55 -9.12
CA TYR A 815 22.30 -4.98 -8.32
C TYR A 815 23.20 -5.89 -9.20
N VAL A 816 24.45 -5.46 -9.41
CA VAL A 816 25.44 -6.20 -10.20
C VAL A 816 26.56 -6.68 -9.28
N ASP A 817 27.07 -7.87 -9.48
CA ASP A 817 28.18 -8.38 -8.68
C ASP A 817 29.40 -7.47 -8.75
N CYS A 818 30.06 -7.27 -7.61
CA CYS A 818 31.26 -6.45 -7.52
C CYS A 818 32.40 -7.07 -8.32
N GLU A 819 32.98 -6.35 -9.26
CA GLU A 819 34.05 -6.81 -10.13
C GLU A 819 35.35 -7.17 -9.36
N GLU A 820 35.60 -6.57 -8.20
CA GLU A 820 36.79 -6.86 -7.39
C GLU A 820 36.64 -8.12 -6.54
N CYS A 821 35.51 -8.32 -5.90
CA CYS A 821 35.34 -9.44 -4.97
C CYS A 821 34.44 -10.56 -5.54
N HIS A 822 33.87 -10.40 -6.74
CA HIS A 822 32.96 -11.36 -7.39
C HIS A 822 31.91 -11.93 -6.43
N GLY A 823 31.19 -11.04 -5.73
CA GLY A 823 30.17 -11.42 -4.75
C GLY A 823 30.67 -11.87 -3.38
N GLN A 824 32.00 -12.07 -3.18
CA GLN A 824 32.57 -12.69 -1.97
C GLN A 824 32.61 -11.75 -0.74
N ARG A 825 32.35 -10.44 -0.90
CA ARG A 825 32.25 -9.43 0.17
C ARG A 825 33.54 -9.08 0.91
N TYR A 826 34.60 -9.86 0.81
CA TYR A 826 35.85 -9.72 1.55
C TYR A 826 37.04 -9.43 0.62
N ASN A 827 38.11 -8.86 1.21
CA ASN A 827 39.37 -8.74 0.51
C ASN A 827 40.10 -10.08 0.48
N ARG A 828 41.08 -10.19 -0.43
CA ARG A 828 41.83 -11.43 -0.69
C ARG A 828 42.51 -11.99 0.55
N GLU A 829 43.15 -11.15 1.36
CA GLU A 829 43.89 -11.58 2.55
C GLU A 829 42.98 -12.20 3.62
N THR A 830 41.75 -11.73 3.74
CA THR A 830 40.76 -12.31 4.66
C THR A 830 40.28 -13.68 4.17
N LEU A 831 40.14 -13.86 2.84
CA LEU A 831 39.71 -15.10 2.21
C LEU A 831 40.77 -16.22 2.24
N GLU A 832 42.05 -15.88 2.44
CA GLU A 832 43.13 -16.86 2.61
C GLU A 832 42.97 -17.63 3.92
N VAL A 833 42.40 -17.04 4.95
CA VAL A 833 42.16 -17.72 6.23
C VAL A 833 41.03 -18.74 6.08
N LYS A 834 41.36 -20.01 6.32
CA LYS A 834 40.43 -21.14 6.15
C LYS A 834 40.20 -21.87 7.49
N TYR A 835 38.94 -22.29 7.66
CA TYR A 835 38.53 -23.21 8.70
C TYR A 835 38.04 -24.52 8.04
N ASN A 836 38.64 -25.66 8.36
CA ASN A 836 38.35 -26.95 7.69
C ASN A 836 38.29 -26.84 6.14
N GLY A 837 39.23 -26.08 5.56
CA GLY A 837 39.33 -25.90 4.11
C GLY A 837 38.41 -24.87 3.49
N LYS A 838 37.46 -24.30 4.25
CA LYS A 838 36.50 -23.29 3.76
C LYS A 838 36.88 -21.88 4.26
N SER A 839 36.83 -20.90 3.35
CA SER A 839 36.97 -19.47 3.68
C SER A 839 35.69 -18.92 4.36
N VAL A 840 35.76 -17.70 4.89
CA VAL A 840 34.61 -17.01 5.45
C VAL A 840 33.52 -16.76 4.42
N ALA A 841 33.87 -16.51 3.15
CA ALA A 841 32.92 -16.35 2.04
C ALA A 841 32.26 -17.69 1.65
N ASP A 842 33.02 -18.79 1.63
CA ASP A 842 32.46 -20.12 1.35
C ASP A 842 31.39 -20.48 2.40
N VAL A 843 31.62 -20.14 3.67
CA VAL A 843 30.62 -20.36 4.74
C VAL A 843 29.38 -19.50 4.55
N LEU A 844 29.49 -18.25 4.10
CA LEU A 844 28.32 -17.43 3.79
C LEU A 844 27.50 -17.99 2.63
N ASN A 845 28.17 -18.56 1.64
CA ASN A 845 27.53 -19.16 0.46
C ASN A 845 26.98 -20.59 0.69
N MET A 846 27.29 -21.17 1.84
CA MET A 846 26.89 -22.52 2.21
C MET A 846 25.39 -22.56 2.51
N PRO A 847 24.61 -23.55 2.00
CA PRO A 847 23.24 -23.81 2.47
C PRO A 847 23.22 -24.05 3.97
N ILE A 848 22.15 -23.63 4.63
CA ILE A 848 22.04 -23.73 6.10
C ILE A 848 22.13 -25.20 6.58
N GLU A 849 21.58 -26.16 5.82
CA GLU A 849 21.66 -27.59 6.14
C GLU A 849 23.09 -28.11 6.08
N GLU A 850 23.89 -27.72 5.08
CA GLU A 850 25.31 -28.05 4.98
C GLU A 850 26.10 -27.40 6.13
N ALA A 851 25.81 -26.11 6.41
CA ALA A 851 26.43 -25.37 7.51
C ALA A 851 26.11 -26.00 8.87
N ALA A 852 24.90 -26.53 9.09
CA ALA A 852 24.53 -27.24 10.32
C ALA A 852 25.38 -28.50 10.52
N GLN A 853 25.65 -29.24 9.47
CA GLN A 853 26.54 -30.39 9.49
C GLN A 853 28.01 -29.98 9.69
N PHE A 854 28.46 -28.95 8.99
CA PHE A 854 29.83 -28.42 9.03
C PHE A 854 30.23 -27.94 10.45
N PHE A 855 29.30 -27.29 11.15
CA PHE A 855 29.51 -26.75 12.49
C PHE A 855 28.95 -27.68 13.63
N LYS A 856 28.60 -28.91 13.34
CA LYS A 856 27.99 -29.85 14.31
C LYS A 856 28.81 -29.99 15.59
N ALA A 857 30.15 -29.92 15.53
CA ALA A 857 31.05 -29.98 16.68
C ALA A 857 30.96 -28.74 17.60
N TYR A 858 30.28 -27.67 17.20
CA TYR A 858 30.17 -26.40 17.94
C TYR A 858 28.73 -26.12 18.37
N PRO A 859 28.32 -26.59 19.59
CA PRO A 859 26.92 -26.41 20.04
C PRO A 859 26.45 -24.95 20.08
N SER A 860 27.38 -23.99 20.25
CA SER A 860 27.10 -22.55 20.24
C SER A 860 26.74 -22.01 18.84
N ILE A 861 27.04 -22.73 17.76
CA ILE A 861 26.72 -22.42 16.37
C ILE A 861 25.62 -23.36 15.89
N SER A 862 25.76 -24.67 16.07
CA SER A 862 24.84 -25.69 15.55
C SER A 862 23.40 -25.43 16.02
N ARG A 863 23.17 -25.07 17.28
CA ARG A 863 21.83 -24.73 17.78
C ARG A 863 21.10 -23.66 16.95
N TYR A 864 21.83 -22.65 16.44
CA TYR A 864 21.24 -21.62 15.59
C TYR A 864 20.86 -22.18 14.21
N LEU A 865 21.74 -22.98 13.64
CA LEU A 865 21.55 -23.58 12.33
C LEU A 865 20.45 -24.64 12.36
N ASP A 866 20.44 -25.49 13.38
CA ASP A 866 19.42 -26.52 13.58
C ASP A 866 18.02 -25.92 13.70
N THR A 867 17.89 -24.76 14.37
CA THR A 867 16.59 -24.06 14.47
C THR A 867 16.13 -23.54 13.10
N LEU A 868 17.05 -23.04 12.28
CA LEU A 868 16.73 -22.62 10.92
C LEU A 868 16.31 -23.80 10.02
N VAL A 869 16.96 -24.96 10.18
CA VAL A 869 16.55 -26.20 9.49
C VAL A 869 15.17 -26.67 9.95
N GLN A 870 14.89 -26.62 11.27
CA GLN A 870 13.58 -27.00 11.84
C GLN A 870 12.41 -26.17 11.28
N VAL A 871 12.61 -24.89 11.02
CA VAL A 871 11.58 -24.04 10.39
C VAL A 871 11.53 -24.20 8.85
N GLY A 872 12.28 -25.17 8.28
CA GLY A 872 12.23 -25.47 6.85
C GLY A 872 13.09 -24.54 5.98
N LEU A 873 14.12 -23.88 6.53
CA LEU A 873 15.03 -22.97 5.83
C LEU A 873 16.40 -23.59 5.53
N GLY A 874 16.52 -24.93 5.52
CA GLY A 874 17.79 -25.62 5.25
C GLY A 874 18.42 -25.28 3.89
N TYR A 875 17.58 -25.02 2.91
CA TYR A 875 18.00 -24.77 1.51
C TYR A 875 18.54 -23.37 1.24
N ILE A 876 18.21 -22.36 2.05
CA ILE A 876 18.71 -20.99 1.85
C ILE A 876 20.17 -20.88 2.26
N ARG A 877 20.93 -19.97 1.63
CA ARG A 877 22.32 -19.73 1.99
C ARG A 877 22.42 -18.83 3.21
N LEU A 878 23.41 -19.06 4.07
CA LEU A 878 23.65 -18.27 5.27
C LEU A 878 23.80 -16.78 5.00
N GLY A 879 24.50 -16.41 3.93
CA GLY A 879 24.75 -15.04 3.51
C GLY A 879 23.77 -14.49 2.48
N GLN A 880 22.64 -15.17 2.21
CA GLN A 880 21.66 -14.73 1.25
C GLN A 880 21.13 -13.33 1.61
N PRO A 881 21.19 -12.34 0.70
CA PRO A 881 20.76 -10.98 0.96
C PRO A 881 19.29 -10.90 1.36
N ALA A 882 18.95 -10.12 2.38
CA ALA A 882 17.57 -9.96 2.85
C ALA A 882 16.55 -9.55 1.76
N PRO A 883 16.90 -8.66 0.80
CA PRO A 883 15.97 -8.29 -0.29
C PRO A 883 15.64 -9.44 -1.25
N THR A 884 16.44 -10.51 -1.28
CA THR A 884 16.20 -11.68 -2.16
C THR A 884 15.34 -12.74 -1.50
N LEU A 885 15.10 -12.63 -0.17
CA LEU A 885 14.23 -13.55 0.56
C LEU A 885 12.76 -13.26 0.27
N SER A 886 11.95 -14.30 0.18
CA SER A 886 10.50 -14.16 0.15
C SER A 886 9.96 -13.68 1.52
N GLY A 887 8.72 -13.17 1.55
CA GLY A 887 8.06 -12.77 2.79
C GLY A 887 8.00 -13.91 3.81
N GLY A 888 7.62 -15.12 3.37
CA GLY A 888 7.56 -16.31 4.22
C GLY A 888 8.93 -16.78 4.72
N GLU A 889 9.99 -16.68 3.91
CA GLU A 889 11.36 -16.97 4.36
C GLU A 889 11.81 -15.97 5.42
N SER A 890 11.55 -14.70 5.24
CA SER A 890 11.84 -13.63 6.21
C SER A 890 11.13 -13.88 7.55
N GLN A 891 9.84 -14.25 7.52
CA GLN A 891 9.08 -14.61 8.72
C GLN A 891 9.70 -15.80 9.45
N ARG A 892 10.05 -16.86 8.72
CA ARG A 892 10.67 -18.06 9.31
C ARG A 892 12.04 -17.77 9.92
N VAL A 893 12.87 -16.89 9.33
CA VAL A 893 14.13 -16.41 9.95
C VAL A 893 13.85 -15.69 11.27
N LYS A 894 12.83 -14.81 11.32
CA LYS A 894 12.41 -14.12 12.55
C LYS A 894 11.97 -15.13 13.61
N LEU A 895 11.11 -16.06 13.24
CA LEU A 895 10.63 -17.13 14.14
C LEU A 895 11.79 -17.97 14.67
N ALA A 896 12.71 -18.41 13.81
CA ALA A 896 13.90 -19.16 14.21
C ALA A 896 14.75 -18.40 15.23
N THR A 897 14.89 -17.08 15.07
CA THR A 897 15.65 -16.25 16.00
C THR A 897 15.03 -16.24 17.41
N GLU A 898 13.71 -16.18 17.50
CA GLU A 898 13.01 -16.19 18.79
C GLU A 898 12.98 -17.58 19.44
N LEU A 899 12.89 -18.64 18.65
CA LEU A 899 12.98 -20.03 19.15
C LEU A 899 14.29 -20.37 19.86
N GLN A 900 15.36 -19.68 19.52
CA GLN A 900 16.69 -19.85 20.14
C GLN A 900 16.76 -19.29 21.57
N ARG A 901 15.85 -18.34 21.89
CA ARG A 901 15.81 -17.71 23.23
C ARG A 901 15.19 -18.66 24.25
N ARG A 902 15.55 -18.47 25.50
CA ARG A 902 14.98 -19.27 26.62
C ARG A 902 13.49 -18.89 26.75
N SER A 903 12.61 -19.87 26.64
CA SER A 903 11.17 -19.72 26.88
C SER A 903 10.87 -19.58 28.37
N THR A 904 10.01 -18.67 28.74
CA THR A 904 9.48 -18.46 30.09
C THR A 904 8.14 -19.18 30.30
N GLY A 905 7.47 -19.56 29.19
CA GLY A 905 6.11 -20.12 29.19
C GLY A 905 4.99 -19.09 29.36
N LYS A 906 5.31 -17.78 29.25
CA LYS A 906 4.34 -16.68 29.35
C LYS A 906 4.45 -15.70 28.17
N THR A 907 5.18 -16.07 27.14
CA THR A 907 5.38 -15.23 25.96
C THR A 907 4.18 -15.36 25.01
N VAL A 908 3.71 -14.22 24.48
CA VAL A 908 2.69 -14.18 23.44
C VAL A 908 3.37 -14.03 22.09
N TYR A 909 3.15 -15.00 21.20
CA TYR A 909 3.59 -14.95 19.80
C TYR A 909 2.40 -14.54 18.92
N ILE A 910 2.56 -13.49 18.14
CA ILE A 910 1.58 -13.02 17.15
C ILE A 910 2.19 -13.20 15.77
N LEU A 911 1.54 -13.98 14.92
CA LEU A 911 1.98 -14.25 13.55
C LEU A 911 0.90 -13.81 12.56
N ASP A 912 1.31 -13.14 11.49
CA ASP A 912 0.42 -12.67 10.43
C ASP A 912 0.65 -13.50 9.17
N GLU A 913 -0.32 -14.36 8.83
CA GLU A 913 -0.33 -15.26 7.68
C GLU A 913 1.01 -16.01 7.48
N PRO A 914 1.47 -16.78 8.48
CA PRO A 914 2.79 -17.41 8.42
C PRO A 914 2.92 -18.54 7.40
N THR A 915 1.82 -18.99 6.78
CA THR A 915 1.84 -20.01 5.72
C THR A 915 1.94 -19.44 4.31
N THR A 916 2.05 -18.12 4.17
CA THR A 916 2.25 -17.45 2.90
C THR A 916 3.43 -18.03 2.12
N GLY A 917 3.19 -18.50 0.89
CA GLY A 917 4.23 -19.07 0.03
C GLY A 917 4.76 -20.43 0.46
N LEU A 918 4.04 -21.15 1.31
CA LEU A 918 4.45 -22.46 1.81
C LEU A 918 3.70 -23.60 1.14
N HIS A 919 4.47 -24.57 0.68
CA HIS A 919 3.92 -25.86 0.28
C HIS A 919 3.37 -26.63 1.51
N PHE A 920 2.41 -27.54 1.32
CA PHE A 920 1.77 -28.35 2.39
C PHE A 920 2.79 -28.99 3.35
N GLU A 921 3.90 -29.54 2.84
CA GLU A 921 4.96 -30.15 3.69
C GLU A 921 5.68 -29.09 4.56
N ASP A 922 5.86 -27.87 4.06
CA ASP A 922 6.47 -26.79 4.83
C ASP A 922 5.49 -26.25 5.88
N VAL A 923 4.18 -26.19 5.57
CA VAL A 923 3.11 -25.90 6.53
C VAL A 923 3.11 -26.91 7.67
N ARG A 924 3.25 -28.20 7.36
CA ARG A 924 3.34 -29.28 8.35
C ARG A 924 4.53 -29.07 9.31
N LYS A 925 5.70 -28.73 8.77
CA LYS A 925 6.90 -28.42 9.59
C LYS A 925 6.69 -27.20 10.46
N LEU A 926 6.11 -26.14 9.94
CA LEU A 926 5.79 -24.91 10.68
C LEU A 926 4.83 -25.21 11.84
N LEU A 927 3.78 -25.98 11.60
CA LEU A 927 2.81 -26.37 12.64
C LEU A 927 3.46 -27.12 13.78
N LEU A 928 4.41 -28.06 13.53
CA LEU A 928 5.16 -28.73 14.57
C LEU A 928 5.93 -27.74 15.45
N VAL A 929 6.50 -26.72 14.87
CA VAL A 929 7.21 -25.65 15.60
C VAL A 929 6.26 -24.83 16.45
N LEU A 930 5.12 -24.39 15.90
CA LEU A 930 4.12 -23.59 16.61
C LEU A 930 3.48 -24.39 17.77
N GLN A 931 3.13 -25.64 17.55
CA GLN A 931 2.62 -26.54 18.60
C GLN A 931 3.66 -26.72 19.71
N GLY A 932 4.94 -26.89 19.35
CA GLY A 932 6.02 -27.01 20.34
C GLY A 932 6.26 -25.73 21.17
N LEU A 933 5.90 -24.54 20.67
CA LEU A 933 5.88 -23.31 21.46
C LEU A 933 4.76 -23.32 22.49
N VAL A 934 3.56 -23.73 22.08
CA VAL A 934 2.40 -23.80 22.98
C VAL A 934 2.61 -24.87 24.06
N ASP A 935 3.20 -26.01 23.74
CA ASP A 935 3.54 -27.08 24.69
C ASP A 935 4.51 -26.63 25.80
N LYS A 936 5.29 -25.58 25.54
CA LYS A 936 6.13 -24.92 26.54
C LYS A 936 5.37 -23.89 27.40
N GLY A 937 4.04 -23.79 27.27
CA GLY A 937 3.17 -22.88 28.01
C GLY A 937 2.94 -21.51 27.38
N ASN A 938 3.55 -21.21 26.23
CA ASN A 938 3.37 -19.92 25.54
C ASN A 938 2.01 -19.82 24.87
N THR A 939 1.61 -18.61 24.56
CA THR A 939 0.41 -18.32 23.76
C THR A 939 0.82 -18.06 22.32
N VAL A 940 0.15 -18.68 21.37
CA VAL A 940 0.36 -18.44 19.93
C VAL A 940 -0.96 -17.94 19.35
N ILE A 941 -0.94 -16.75 18.77
CA ILE A 941 -2.09 -16.11 18.08
C ILE A 941 -1.68 -15.96 16.62
N VAL A 942 -2.45 -16.53 15.71
CA VAL A 942 -2.15 -16.53 14.27
C VAL A 942 -3.33 -15.96 13.51
N ILE A 943 -3.09 -14.99 12.65
CA ILE A 943 -4.06 -14.58 11.62
C ILE A 943 -3.85 -15.53 10.44
N GLU A 944 -4.88 -16.29 10.04
CA GLU A 944 -4.71 -17.29 8.99
C GLU A 944 -5.98 -17.57 8.19
N HIS A 945 -5.75 -18.01 6.94
CA HIS A 945 -6.76 -18.48 6.01
C HIS A 945 -6.57 -19.94 5.61
N ASN A 946 -5.36 -20.48 5.81
CA ASN A 946 -5.04 -21.86 5.50
C ASN A 946 -5.80 -22.83 6.44
N LEU A 947 -6.70 -23.64 5.88
CA LEU A 947 -7.56 -24.52 6.64
C LEU A 947 -6.80 -25.61 7.41
N ASP A 948 -5.64 -26.05 6.95
CA ASP A 948 -4.79 -26.98 7.67
C ASP A 948 -4.26 -26.40 8.99
N VAL A 949 -3.97 -25.11 9.00
CA VAL A 949 -3.60 -24.38 10.22
C VAL A 949 -4.81 -24.18 11.12
N VAL A 950 -5.93 -23.76 10.53
CA VAL A 950 -7.18 -23.49 11.26
C VAL A 950 -7.70 -24.75 11.95
N LYS A 951 -7.73 -25.90 11.27
CA LYS A 951 -8.14 -27.18 11.88
C LYS A 951 -7.19 -27.67 12.98
N SER A 952 -5.92 -27.18 12.96
CA SER A 952 -4.90 -27.55 13.94
C SER A 952 -4.90 -26.65 15.19
N ALA A 953 -5.71 -25.57 15.21
CA ALA A 953 -5.82 -24.65 16.34
C ALA A 953 -6.60 -25.23 17.53
N ASP A 954 -6.33 -24.74 18.74
CA ASP A 954 -7.12 -25.09 19.94
C ASP A 954 -8.37 -24.19 20.04
N TRP A 955 -8.28 -22.94 19.55
CA TRP A 955 -9.33 -21.93 19.59
C TRP A 955 -9.37 -21.10 18.32
N ILE A 956 -10.55 -20.79 17.83
CA ILE A 956 -10.77 -19.94 16.66
C ILE A 956 -11.58 -18.73 17.09
N ILE A 957 -11.24 -17.57 16.52
CA ILE A 957 -12.01 -16.32 16.57
C ILE A 957 -12.30 -15.94 15.10
N ASP A 958 -13.55 -16.11 14.69
CA ASP A 958 -13.97 -15.87 13.31
C ASP A 958 -14.67 -14.51 13.15
N LEU A 959 -14.08 -13.62 12.32
CA LEU A 959 -14.59 -12.28 12.05
C LEU A 959 -15.31 -12.25 10.70
N GLY A 960 -16.37 -11.45 10.66
CA GLY A 960 -17.16 -11.30 9.44
C GLY A 960 -18.44 -10.51 9.67
N PRO A 961 -19.57 -10.92 9.03
CA PRO A 961 -19.67 -12.00 8.03
C PRO A 961 -19.07 -11.65 6.67
N GLU A 962 -18.89 -10.35 6.36
CA GLU A 962 -18.36 -9.83 5.11
C GLU A 962 -17.09 -8.99 5.34
N GLY A 963 -16.50 -8.45 4.25
CA GLY A 963 -15.41 -7.48 4.30
C GLY A 963 -15.91 -6.03 4.43
N GLY A 964 -15.02 -5.09 4.77
CA GLY A 964 -15.31 -3.67 4.85
C GLY A 964 -16.46 -3.33 5.83
N ASP A 965 -17.41 -2.51 5.39
CA ASP A 965 -18.55 -2.05 6.21
C ASP A 965 -19.48 -3.20 6.63
N GLY A 966 -19.56 -4.27 5.83
CA GLY A 966 -20.32 -5.48 6.15
C GLY A 966 -19.65 -6.39 7.18
N GLY A 967 -18.38 -6.14 7.50
CA GLY A 967 -17.57 -6.88 8.45
C GLY A 967 -17.50 -6.26 9.84
N GLY A 968 -16.40 -6.51 10.52
CA GLY A 968 -16.06 -5.88 11.79
C GLY A 968 -16.84 -6.41 12.98
N THR A 969 -17.43 -7.62 12.90
CA THR A 969 -18.11 -8.31 14.00
C THR A 969 -17.51 -9.69 14.21
N ILE A 970 -17.69 -10.27 15.41
CA ILE A 970 -17.38 -11.66 15.67
C ILE A 970 -18.58 -12.49 15.20
N VAL A 971 -18.34 -13.42 14.28
CA VAL A 971 -19.34 -14.37 13.79
C VAL A 971 -19.48 -15.51 14.79
N THR A 972 -18.35 -16.07 15.23
CA THR A 972 -18.31 -17.15 16.21
C THR A 972 -16.92 -17.24 16.84
N GLU A 973 -16.85 -17.80 18.06
CA GLU A 973 -15.59 -18.16 18.73
C GLU A 973 -15.75 -19.54 19.39
N GLY A 974 -14.71 -20.35 19.34
CA GLY A 974 -14.75 -21.71 19.91
C GLY A 974 -13.65 -22.62 19.39
N THR A 975 -13.79 -23.92 19.68
CA THR A 975 -12.92 -24.94 19.05
C THR A 975 -13.26 -25.07 17.56
N PRO A 976 -12.37 -25.59 16.72
CA PRO A 976 -12.64 -25.84 15.31
C PRO A 976 -13.97 -26.57 15.05
N GLU A 977 -14.26 -27.58 15.89
CA GLU A 977 -15.49 -28.37 15.81
C GLU A 977 -16.75 -27.53 16.11
N GLN A 978 -16.66 -26.56 17.03
CA GLN A 978 -17.77 -25.64 17.34
C GLN A 978 -17.99 -24.63 16.23
N VAL A 979 -16.90 -24.09 15.65
CA VAL A 979 -16.96 -23.15 14.54
C VAL A 979 -17.53 -23.82 13.28
N ALA A 980 -17.18 -25.09 13.02
CA ALA A 980 -17.72 -25.87 11.91
C ALA A 980 -19.26 -26.07 11.98
N GLN A 981 -19.86 -25.98 13.18
CA GLN A 981 -21.31 -26.07 13.37
C GLN A 981 -22.03 -24.74 13.15
N CYS A 982 -21.32 -23.60 13.07
CA CYS A 982 -21.91 -22.29 12.86
C CYS A 982 -22.25 -22.08 11.38
N GLU A 983 -23.53 -22.00 11.04
CA GLU A 983 -23.98 -21.81 9.65
C GLU A 983 -23.62 -20.44 9.06
N GLN A 984 -23.44 -19.42 9.90
CA GLN A 984 -23.08 -18.06 9.49
C GLN A 984 -21.58 -17.88 9.23
N SER A 985 -20.75 -18.84 9.67
CA SER A 985 -19.31 -18.81 9.50
C SER A 985 -18.92 -19.38 8.13
N TRP A 986 -18.34 -18.54 7.29
CA TRP A 986 -17.71 -19.01 6.05
C TRP A 986 -16.54 -19.96 6.33
N THR A 987 -15.69 -19.62 7.30
CA THR A 987 -14.60 -20.50 7.74
C THR A 987 -15.17 -21.84 8.23
N GLY A 988 -16.24 -21.82 9.04
CA GLY A 988 -16.89 -23.03 9.53
C GLY A 988 -17.44 -23.91 8.42
N LYS A 989 -17.98 -23.32 7.36
CA LYS A 989 -18.48 -24.04 6.19
C LYS A 989 -17.39 -24.89 5.52
N PHE A 990 -16.23 -24.28 5.22
CA PHE A 990 -15.12 -24.99 4.57
C PHE A 990 -14.37 -25.92 5.53
N LEU A 991 -14.37 -25.63 6.84
CA LEU A 991 -13.71 -26.45 7.83
C LEU A 991 -14.43 -27.77 8.09
N ARG A 992 -15.75 -27.81 7.88
CA ARG A 992 -16.61 -28.98 8.13
C ARG A 992 -16.15 -30.22 7.36
N ASP A 993 -15.68 -30.03 6.14
CA ASP A 993 -15.25 -31.12 5.26
C ASP A 993 -13.83 -31.63 5.62
N MET A 994 -13.11 -30.92 6.50
CA MET A 994 -11.73 -31.25 6.89
C MET A 994 -11.59 -31.82 8.30
N LEU A 995 -12.63 -31.73 9.15
CA LEU A 995 -12.70 -32.27 10.49
C LEU A 995 -13.37 -33.63 10.51
#